data_effb36c716f4ed572b938c017fed3fe5
#
_entry.id   effb36c716f4ed572b938c017fed3fe5
#
_cell.length_a   1.000
_cell.length_b   1.000
_cell.length_c   1.000
_cell.angle_alpha   90.00
_cell.angle_beta   90.00
_cell.angle_gamma   90.00
#
_symmetry.space_group_name_H-M   'P 1'
#
loop_
_entity.id
_entity.type
_entity.pdbx_description
1 polymer ?
#
loop_
_entity_poly.entity_id
_entity_poly.type
_entity_poly.pdbx_seq_one_letter_code
_entity_poly.pdbx_strand_id
1 'polypeptide(L)'
;MSKGKEFVSQLKLYTDYLKWDDNLGRYETWNEACKKVLNTHYLKYGEVVTPYINEVIDSYYNKEFLSSQRNLQFRENLILKNHARLYNCCVTYAYSPDVFNKGLFVLLAGTGLGVSLKKKFISQLPSIDKRKNGVKEFQIPDSTEGWGEACKVLISSFCKHESLYEEYYGYVIKLDYSLIRPKGALISGGFRAPGPDGLKQSLERIEDLLNQSIGSAESTPFKSIIAYDIFMHLSDAVLSGGVRRSAMNVVIDEDDEDMINAKVGDWRSRYPWRARSNNSVGLMRNKFTKQQFEDLVALNEGDNDLGFVFMSHEDDMFNPCFEIQFNFYEQIKDKMRAVFQFCNLNEISASACCDKKGKFSKEKFYELCRKSSIVGTMQAGYTSFPYLGKETEEIVAGEALLGVSITGWMARPELFDEEILTRGAHIVKETNEEVAKAIGINVAARSTTVKPSGNASVILKTPSGIHPEHSKRYFRIMQLNKDSDTAKYLEETCPEILEESVWSSTKTDYVVYSPCENNEVTMYKDEVQGVKHLKLIELVQKYWVTEGKREEACYIKTANHNVSNTVIIDNKEEVVDYIFEKQDNFSAVSFLSLFGDKDYPQSPFTSVLNTEELIQKYGNGVLFASGLIVDGLHYFNNDLWTATGSVSDPLQPITGTREQVLLKKDWIRRTKQFSKNYFKGDLNKTIYCLKDVHLWHKWSVISRNFKLIDYPSILKKPSYADIDTMGAVACSGGACEIIF
;
A
#
# COMPACT_ATOMS: atom_id res chain seq x y z
N MET A 1 -1.48 19.44 18.57
CA MET A 1 -1.75 18.26 17.70
C MET A 1 -3.24 18.27 17.31
N SER A 2 -3.57 18.02 16.05
CA SER A 2 -4.96 18.02 15.56
C SER A 2 -5.77 16.87 16.14
N LYS A 3 -6.96 17.15 16.69
CA LYS A 3 -7.88 16.11 17.18
C LYS A 3 -8.26 15.11 16.08
N GLY A 4 -8.36 15.57 14.83
CA GLY A 4 -8.65 14.70 13.70
C GLY A 4 -7.56 13.67 13.43
N LYS A 5 -6.29 14.05 13.48
CA LYS A 5 -5.17 13.09 13.36
C LYS A 5 -5.14 12.07 14.49
N GLU A 6 -5.43 12.52 15.72
CA GLU A 6 -5.53 11.60 16.87
C GLU A 6 -6.68 10.61 16.69
N PHE A 7 -7.85 11.07 16.27
CA PHE A 7 -9.00 10.23 15.97
C PHE A 7 -8.69 9.15 14.92
N VAL A 8 -8.09 9.57 13.80
CA VAL A 8 -7.70 8.65 12.72
C VAL A 8 -6.69 7.61 13.20
N SER A 9 -5.71 8.04 14.00
CA SER A 9 -4.70 7.15 14.60
C SER A 9 -5.34 6.12 15.54
N GLN A 10 -6.23 6.56 16.43
CA GLN A 10 -6.96 5.66 17.34
C GLN A 10 -7.87 4.69 16.59
N LEU A 11 -8.67 5.19 15.64
CA LEU A 11 -9.50 4.33 14.80
C LEU A 11 -8.66 3.24 14.17
N LYS A 12 -7.51 3.59 13.57
CA LYS A 12 -6.61 2.63 12.94
C LYS A 12 -6.00 1.62 13.90
N LEU A 13 -5.65 2.05 15.10
CA LEU A 13 -5.12 1.16 16.13
C LEU A 13 -6.16 0.12 16.57
N TYR A 14 -7.38 0.53 16.85
CA TYR A 14 -8.43 -0.37 17.35
C TYR A 14 -9.02 -1.26 16.25
N THR A 15 -9.02 -0.82 14.99
CA THR A 15 -9.49 -1.66 13.89
C THR A 15 -8.45 -2.70 13.43
N ASP A 16 -7.16 -2.38 13.43
CA ASP A 16 -6.17 -3.20 12.74
C ASP A 16 -5.14 -3.88 13.66
N TYR A 17 -4.84 -3.31 14.82
CA TYR A 17 -3.64 -3.69 15.59
C TYR A 17 -3.89 -4.10 17.02
N LEU A 18 -4.76 -3.40 17.76
CA LEU A 18 -5.08 -3.74 19.13
C LEU A 18 -6.07 -4.90 19.17
N LYS A 19 -5.83 -5.86 20.05
CA LYS A 19 -6.62 -7.09 20.13
C LYS A 19 -7.48 -7.13 21.39
N TRP A 20 -8.62 -7.77 21.28
CA TRP A 20 -9.42 -8.13 22.44
C TRP A 20 -8.67 -9.17 23.29
N ASP A 21 -8.60 -8.95 24.58
CA ASP A 21 -8.02 -9.88 25.56
C ASP A 21 -9.16 -10.48 26.39
N ASP A 22 -9.41 -11.77 26.21
CA ASP A 22 -10.50 -12.46 26.88
C ASP A 22 -10.31 -12.53 28.41
N ASN A 23 -9.05 -12.49 28.89
CA ASN A 23 -8.76 -12.54 30.33
C ASN A 23 -9.04 -11.19 31.00
N LEU A 24 -8.82 -10.10 30.27
CA LEU A 24 -9.05 -8.73 30.75
C LEU A 24 -10.47 -8.24 30.45
N GLY A 25 -11.21 -8.90 29.55
CA GLY A 25 -12.54 -8.49 29.11
C GLY A 25 -12.55 -7.13 28.40
N ARG A 26 -11.43 -6.73 27.76
CA ARG A 26 -11.26 -5.47 27.04
C ARG A 26 -10.22 -5.59 25.93
N TYR A 27 -10.18 -4.58 25.07
CA TYR A 27 -9.05 -4.41 24.19
C TYR A 27 -7.76 -4.08 24.95
N GLU A 28 -6.64 -4.56 24.47
CA GLU A 28 -5.33 -4.21 25.00
C GLU A 28 -5.00 -2.74 24.76
N THR A 29 -4.18 -2.18 25.62
CA THR A 29 -3.62 -0.84 25.44
C THR A 29 -2.45 -0.87 24.46
N TRP A 30 -2.07 0.30 23.93
CA TRP A 30 -0.89 0.46 23.07
C TRP A 30 0.39 -0.09 23.74
N ASN A 31 0.61 0.21 25.01
CA ASN A 31 1.81 -0.24 25.73
C ASN A 31 1.82 -1.77 25.92
N GLU A 32 0.67 -2.41 26.16
CA GLU A 32 0.57 -3.86 26.22
C GLU A 32 0.88 -4.49 24.87
N ALA A 33 0.39 -3.89 23.78
CA ALA A 33 0.72 -4.30 22.41
C ALA A 33 2.23 -4.20 22.12
N CYS A 34 2.86 -3.08 22.47
CA CYS A 34 4.31 -2.88 22.32
C CYS A 34 5.12 -3.92 23.10
N LYS A 35 4.73 -4.23 24.33
CA LYS A 35 5.38 -5.28 25.13
C LYS A 35 5.33 -6.64 24.43
N LYS A 36 4.19 -7.03 23.88
CA LYS A 36 4.02 -8.30 23.13
C LYS A 36 4.88 -8.32 21.86
N VAL A 37 5.02 -7.16 21.18
CA VAL A 37 5.90 -7.04 20.02
C VAL A 37 7.36 -7.29 20.39
N LEU A 38 7.83 -6.65 21.46
CA LEU A 38 9.22 -6.82 21.94
C LEU A 38 9.45 -8.20 22.54
N ASN A 39 8.44 -8.76 23.23
CA ASN A 39 8.47 -10.13 23.72
C ASN A 39 8.63 -11.18 22.60
N THR A 40 8.13 -10.91 21.40
CA THR A 40 8.36 -11.77 20.24
C THR A 40 9.86 -11.96 19.99
N HIS A 41 10.67 -10.91 20.16
CA HIS A 41 12.12 -10.99 20.00
C HIS A 41 12.79 -11.71 21.18
N TYR A 42 12.32 -11.46 22.41
CA TYR A 42 12.80 -12.19 23.59
C TYR A 42 12.55 -13.70 23.46
N LEU A 43 11.37 -14.09 23.03
CA LEU A 43 11.02 -15.52 22.81
C LEU A 43 11.92 -16.21 21.77
N LYS A 44 12.44 -15.44 20.80
CA LYS A 44 13.35 -15.96 19.77
C LYS A 44 14.81 -16.02 20.22
N TYR A 45 15.30 -14.98 20.86
CA TYR A 45 16.73 -14.80 21.12
C TYR A 45 17.13 -14.99 22.60
N GLY A 46 16.16 -15.01 23.52
CA GLY A 46 16.40 -15.16 24.96
C GLY A 46 17.01 -13.89 25.59
N GLU A 47 17.77 -14.09 26.66
CA GLU A 47 18.34 -13.02 27.48
C GLU A 47 19.27 -12.05 26.77
N VAL A 48 19.91 -12.47 25.67
CA VAL A 48 20.88 -11.66 24.94
C VAL A 48 20.27 -10.35 24.41
N VAL A 49 18.96 -10.32 24.14
CA VAL A 49 18.28 -9.10 23.64
C VAL A 49 17.68 -8.23 24.75
N THR A 50 17.72 -8.66 26.01
CA THR A 50 17.13 -7.89 27.12
C THR A 50 17.67 -6.46 27.24
N PRO A 51 19.01 -6.21 27.15
CA PRO A 51 19.53 -4.84 27.19
C PRO A 51 18.99 -3.96 26.05
N TYR A 52 18.89 -4.51 24.86
CA TYR A 52 18.39 -3.83 23.67
C TYR A 52 16.88 -3.53 23.77
N ILE A 53 16.09 -4.46 24.30
CA ILE A 53 14.65 -4.24 24.54
C ILE A 53 14.47 -3.09 25.54
N ASN A 54 15.24 -3.07 26.63
CA ASN A 54 15.17 -2.01 27.62
C ASN A 54 15.57 -0.63 27.05
N GLU A 55 16.51 -0.60 26.10
CA GLU A 55 16.92 0.64 25.44
C GLU A 55 15.81 1.23 24.55
N VAL A 56 14.99 0.40 23.92
CA VAL A 56 14.03 0.85 22.89
C VAL A 56 12.60 1.05 23.40
N ILE A 57 12.23 0.42 24.53
CA ILE A 57 10.82 0.26 24.94
C ILE A 57 10.09 1.61 25.14
N ASP A 58 10.72 2.58 25.78
CA ASP A 58 10.10 3.89 26.05
C ASP A 58 9.85 4.68 24.76
N SER A 59 10.81 4.69 23.83
CA SER A 59 10.63 5.33 22.52
C SER A 59 9.54 4.66 21.70
N TYR A 60 9.37 3.33 21.83
CA TYR A 60 8.31 2.59 21.18
C TYR A 60 6.93 2.93 21.79
N TYR A 61 6.82 3.01 23.11
CA TYR A 61 5.61 3.47 23.80
C TYR A 61 5.18 4.86 23.38
N ASN A 62 6.15 5.76 23.23
CA ASN A 62 5.93 7.14 22.82
C ASN A 62 5.66 7.31 21.32
N LYS A 63 5.61 6.22 20.54
CA LYS A 63 5.43 6.26 19.07
C LYS A 63 6.50 7.12 18.36
N GLU A 64 7.73 7.10 18.86
CA GLU A 64 8.84 7.82 18.24
C GLU A 64 9.37 7.09 17.01
N PHE A 65 9.21 5.76 16.99
CA PHE A 65 9.40 4.89 15.83
C PHE A 65 8.45 3.69 15.90
N LEU A 66 8.31 2.98 14.78
CA LEU A 66 7.56 1.72 14.69
C LEU A 66 8.44 0.62 14.11
N SER A 67 8.27 -0.59 14.63
CA SER A 67 8.77 -1.83 14.03
C SER A 67 7.91 -2.27 12.85
N SER A 68 8.16 -3.45 12.29
CA SER A 68 7.25 -4.05 11.33
C SER A 68 5.82 -4.05 11.87
N GLN A 69 4.90 -3.43 11.14
CA GLN A 69 3.48 -3.41 11.52
C GLN A 69 2.85 -4.80 11.52
N ARG A 70 3.47 -5.74 10.82
CA ARG A 70 3.08 -7.14 10.87
C ARG A 70 3.36 -7.76 12.24
N ASN A 71 4.44 -7.34 12.92
CA ASN A 71 4.67 -7.77 14.29
C ASN A 71 3.58 -7.23 15.24
N LEU A 72 3.08 -6.00 15.04
CA LEU A 72 1.91 -5.49 15.76
C LEU A 72 0.64 -6.28 15.45
N GLN A 73 0.48 -6.81 14.24
CA GLN A 73 -0.71 -7.53 13.81
C GLN A 73 -0.73 -9.00 14.26
N PHE A 74 0.39 -9.72 14.15
CA PHE A 74 0.45 -11.17 14.39
C PHE A 74 1.05 -11.53 15.74
N ARG A 75 2.23 -11.02 16.09
CA ARG A 75 2.96 -11.19 17.35
C ARG A 75 3.31 -12.62 17.74
N GLU A 76 4.29 -12.78 18.61
CA GLU A 76 4.65 -13.97 19.37
C GLU A 76 4.52 -15.29 18.56
N ASN A 77 3.75 -16.25 19.05
CA ASN A 77 3.65 -17.58 18.48
C ASN A 77 3.20 -17.62 17.01
N LEU A 78 2.43 -16.64 16.54
CA LEU A 78 2.00 -16.63 15.14
C LEU A 78 3.17 -16.29 14.19
N ILE A 79 4.08 -15.44 14.63
CA ILE A 79 5.31 -15.12 13.90
C ILE A 79 6.32 -16.26 14.04
N LEU A 80 6.54 -16.76 15.26
CA LEU A 80 7.49 -17.85 15.51
C LEU A 80 7.16 -19.13 14.74
N LYS A 81 5.87 -19.39 14.47
CA LYS A 81 5.43 -20.54 13.66
C LYS A 81 5.62 -20.34 12.15
N ASN A 82 5.58 -19.09 11.69
CA ASN A 82 5.74 -18.76 10.26
C ASN A 82 6.34 -17.36 10.16
N HIS A 83 7.64 -17.30 9.91
CA HIS A 83 8.40 -16.06 9.84
C HIS A 83 7.96 -15.14 8.69
N ALA A 84 7.36 -15.65 7.62
CA ALA A 84 6.80 -14.83 6.54
C ALA A 84 5.77 -13.81 7.05
N ARG A 85 5.09 -14.10 8.17
CA ARG A 85 4.12 -13.20 8.80
C ARG A 85 4.74 -11.95 9.44
N LEU A 86 6.06 -11.90 9.60
CA LEU A 86 6.76 -10.72 10.11
C LEU A 86 6.95 -9.66 9.03
N TYR A 87 7.07 -10.08 7.78
CA TYR A 87 7.49 -9.24 6.69
C TYR A 87 6.32 -8.68 5.88
N ASN A 88 6.40 -7.39 5.51
CA ASN A 88 5.35 -6.75 4.73
C ASN A 88 5.33 -7.21 3.29
N CYS A 89 6.52 -7.43 2.70
CA CYS A 89 6.68 -7.74 1.29
C CYS A 89 7.78 -8.77 1.05
N CYS A 90 7.70 -9.44 -0.10
CA CYS A 90 8.76 -10.30 -0.62
C CYS A 90 8.85 -10.16 -2.15
N VAL A 91 9.90 -10.71 -2.72
CA VAL A 91 10.07 -10.79 -4.17
C VAL A 91 10.52 -12.18 -4.61
N THR A 92 10.27 -12.47 -5.90
CA THR A 92 10.73 -13.68 -6.58
C THR A 92 10.88 -13.43 -8.08
N TYR A 93 11.44 -14.42 -8.80
CA TYR A 93 11.55 -14.45 -10.24
C TYR A 93 10.73 -15.62 -10.79
N ALA A 94 9.98 -15.40 -11.87
CA ALA A 94 9.09 -16.42 -12.45
C ALA A 94 9.83 -17.38 -13.40
N TYR A 95 10.85 -18.09 -12.89
CA TYR A 95 11.67 -19.05 -13.65
C TYR A 95 11.33 -20.52 -13.39
N SER A 96 10.56 -20.81 -12.35
CA SER A 96 10.12 -22.16 -11.99
C SER A 96 8.63 -22.18 -11.71
N PRO A 97 7.84 -23.18 -12.15
CA PRO A 97 6.39 -23.17 -12.08
C PRO A 97 5.82 -23.28 -10.65
N ASP A 98 6.61 -23.71 -9.67
CA ASP A 98 6.19 -23.67 -8.25
C ASP A 98 6.18 -22.25 -7.67
N VAL A 99 6.54 -21.24 -8.45
CA VAL A 99 6.38 -19.83 -8.08
C VAL A 99 4.91 -19.46 -7.83
N PHE A 100 3.97 -20.09 -8.54
CA PHE A 100 2.54 -19.78 -8.42
C PHE A 100 1.98 -20.25 -7.07
N ASN A 101 2.24 -21.50 -6.67
CA ASN A 101 1.74 -22.01 -5.39
C ASN A 101 2.44 -21.37 -4.18
N LYS A 102 3.75 -21.14 -4.26
CA LYS A 102 4.50 -20.43 -3.22
C LYS A 102 4.10 -18.94 -3.16
N GLY A 103 3.81 -18.32 -4.31
CA GLY A 103 3.27 -16.97 -4.40
C GLY A 103 1.91 -16.86 -3.68
N LEU A 104 0.99 -17.80 -3.93
CA LEU A 104 -0.28 -17.85 -3.18
C LEU A 104 -0.05 -17.97 -1.67
N PHE A 105 0.86 -18.85 -1.25
CA PHE A 105 1.18 -19.04 0.18
C PHE A 105 1.66 -17.73 0.84
N VAL A 106 2.58 -16.98 0.22
CA VAL A 106 3.07 -15.73 0.81
C VAL A 106 1.99 -14.64 0.83
N LEU A 107 1.15 -14.57 -0.19
CA LEU A 107 -0.01 -13.67 -0.20
C LEU A 107 -1.00 -14.01 0.93
N LEU A 108 -1.28 -15.30 1.17
CA LEU A 108 -2.11 -15.78 2.28
C LEU A 108 -1.46 -15.52 3.66
N ALA A 109 -0.14 -15.60 3.77
CA ALA A 109 0.59 -15.19 4.97
C ALA A 109 0.48 -13.69 5.22
N GLY A 110 0.02 -12.98 4.23
CA GLY A 110 -0.23 -11.57 4.31
C GLY A 110 0.91 -10.71 3.82
N THR A 111 1.82 -11.22 3.05
CA THR A 111 3.00 -10.56 2.50
C THR A 111 2.72 -10.10 1.07
N GLY A 112 2.97 -8.83 0.75
CA GLY A 112 2.90 -8.33 -0.63
C GLY A 112 3.98 -8.99 -1.50
N LEU A 113 3.69 -9.23 -2.78
CA LEU A 113 4.55 -10.00 -3.66
C LEU A 113 4.99 -9.19 -4.89
N GLY A 114 6.32 -9.01 -5.04
CA GLY A 114 6.95 -8.56 -6.26
C GLY A 114 7.41 -9.76 -7.12
N VAL A 115 7.10 -9.75 -8.41
CA VAL A 115 7.49 -10.82 -9.32
C VAL A 115 8.17 -10.25 -10.56
N SER A 116 9.35 -10.76 -10.89
CA SER A 116 9.94 -10.48 -12.21
C SER A 116 9.33 -11.40 -13.25
N LEU A 117 8.62 -10.81 -14.20
CA LEU A 117 8.01 -11.50 -15.35
C LEU A 117 8.80 -11.27 -16.64
N LYS A 118 10.08 -10.90 -16.53
CA LYS A 118 10.93 -10.68 -17.70
C LYS A 118 11.04 -11.93 -18.56
N LYS A 119 11.13 -11.73 -19.85
CA LYS A 119 11.20 -12.81 -20.86
C LYS A 119 12.26 -13.85 -20.56
N LYS A 120 13.42 -13.42 -20.02
CA LYS A 120 14.51 -14.33 -19.62
C LYS A 120 14.12 -15.34 -18.52
N PHE A 121 13.19 -15.01 -17.63
CA PHE A 121 12.68 -15.91 -16.61
C PHE A 121 11.50 -16.71 -17.14
N ILE A 122 10.55 -16.08 -17.80
CA ILE A 122 9.37 -16.73 -18.37
C ILE A 122 9.77 -17.83 -19.38
N SER A 123 10.83 -17.65 -20.16
CA SER A 123 11.33 -18.66 -21.11
C SER A 123 11.88 -19.92 -20.44
N GLN A 124 12.12 -19.92 -19.12
CA GLN A 124 12.55 -21.10 -18.35
C GLN A 124 11.36 -21.91 -17.81
N LEU A 125 10.15 -21.35 -17.84
CA LEU A 125 8.95 -22.08 -17.47
C LEU A 125 8.70 -23.21 -18.49
N PRO A 126 8.20 -24.39 -18.04
CA PRO A 126 7.83 -25.46 -18.94
C PRO A 126 6.68 -25.05 -19.86
N SER A 127 6.46 -25.77 -20.95
CA SER A 127 5.26 -25.57 -21.78
C SER A 127 3.98 -25.90 -21.02
N ILE A 128 2.90 -25.27 -21.46
CA ILE A 128 1.54 -25.57 -21.04
C ILE A 128 0.98 -26.59 -22.02
N ASP A 129 0.69 -27.80 -21.56
CA ASP A 129 0.33 -28.93 -22.39
C ASP A 129 -1.14 -29.31 -22.24
N LYS A 130 -1.72 -29.84 -23.32
CA LYS A 130 -3.10 -30.31 -23.34
C LYS A 130 -3.28 -31.56 -22.49
N ARG A 131 -4.28 -31.57 -21.63
CA ARG A 131 -4.59 -32.69 -20.76
C ARG A 131 -5.38 -33.78 -21.52
N LYS A 132 -4.94 -35.05 -21.43
CA LYS A 132 -5.49 -36.17 -22.19
C LYS A 132 -5.73 -37.46 -21.38
N ASN A 133 -5.30 -37.48 -20.07
CA ASN A 133 -5.20 -38.74 -19.29
C ASN A 133 -6.44 -39.06 -18.43
N GLY A 134 -7.56 -38.38 -18.61
CA GLY A 134 -8.76 -38.60 -17.80
C GLY A 134 -8.85 -37.67 -16.61
N VAL A 135 -9.52 -38.09 -15.51
CA VAL A 135 -9.80 -37.24 -14.34
C VAL A 135 -9.13 -37.81 -13.11
N LYS A 136 -8.54 -36.94 -12.29
CA LYS A 136 -8.06 -37.23 -10.92
C LYS A 136 -8.70 -36.30 -9.91
N GLU A 137 -8.94 -36.79 -8.71
CA GLU A 137 -9.46 -35.98 -7.60
C GLU A 137 -8.32 -35.54 -6.67
N PHE A 138 -8.44 -34.33 -6.13
CA PHE A 138 -7.57 -33.82 -5.07
C PHE A 138 -8.40 -33.12 -4.00
N GLN A 139 -8.35 -33.64 -2.77
CA GLN A 139 -9.02 -33.02 -1.62
C GLN A 139 -8.12 -31.99 -0.98
N ILE A 140 -8.59 -30.74 -0.87
CA ILE A 140 -7.80 -29.60 -0.43
C ILE A 140 -7.77 -29.51 1.09
N PRO A 141 -6.58 -29.61 1.74
CA PRO A 141 -6.47 -29.44 3.20
C PRO A 141 -6.85 -28.03 3.64
N ASP A 142 -7.47 -27.89 4.82
CA ASP A 142 -7.88 -26.61 5.41
C ASP A 142 -6.69 -25.87 6.06
N SER A 143 -5.75 -25.43 5.23
CA SER A 143 -4.56 -24.67 5.64
C SER A 143 -4.06 -23.76 4.51
N THR A 144 -3.21 -22.78 4.84
CA THR A 144 -2.56 -21.92 3.83
C THR A 144 -1.68 -22.72 2.88
N GLU A 145 -1.00 -23.74 3.38
CA GLU A 145 -0.23 -24.71 2.62
C GLU A 145 -1.14 -25.51 1.70
N GLY A 146 -2.29 -26.00 2.22
CA GLY A 146 -3.27 -26.76 1.43
C GLY A 146 -3.83 -25.99 0.24
N TRP A 147 -4.06 -24.70 0.39
CA TRP A 147 -4.45 -23.84 -0.73
C TRP A 147 -3.32 -23.71 -1.75
N GLY A 148 -2.08 -23.55 -1.29
CA GLY A 148 -0.90 -23.60 -2.16
C GLY A 148 -0.80 -24.92 -2.92
N GLU A 149 -0.99 -26.05 -2.23
CA GLU A 149 -0.97 -27.38 -2.84
C GLU A 149 -2.06 -27.57 -3.90
N ALA A 150 -3.27 -27.04 -3.70
CA ALA A 150 -4.32 -27.06 -4.72
C ALA A 150 -3.89 -26.33 -6.01
N CYS A 151 -3.27 -25.16 -5.87
CA CYS A 151 -2.68 -24.44 -7.00
C CYS A 151 -1.57 -25.27 -7.66
N LYS A 152 -0.66 -25.86 -6.89
CA LYS A 152 0.42 -26.70 -7.41
C LYS A 152 -0.10 -27.89 -8.20
N VAL A 153 -1.10 -28.61 -7.68
CA VAL A 153 -1.75 -29.75 -8.36
C VAL A 153 -2.38 -29.31 -9.69
N LEU A 154 -3.07 -28.17 -9.71
CA LEU A 154 -3.65 -27.63 -10.92
C LEU A 154 -2.57 -27.32 -11.97
N ILE A 155 -1.51 -26.60 -11.62
CA ILE A 155 -0.39 -26.29 -12.52
C ILE A 155 0.31 -27.58 -12.99
N SER A 156 0.51 -28.56 -12.08
CA SER A 156 1.09 -29.86 -12.40
C SER A 156 0.30 -30.62 -13.48
N SER A 157 -1.01 -30.38 -13.56
CA SER A 157 -1.85 -31.05 -14.57
C SER A 157 -1.56 -30.57 -15.99
N PHE A 158 -1.03 -29.37 -16.15
CA PHE A 158 -0.70 -28.75 -17.44
C PHE A 158 0.78 -28.78 -17.79
N CYS A 159 1.66 -28.87 -16.78
CA CYS A 159 3.09 -28.66 -16.95
C CYS A 159 3.90 -29.81 -16.37
N LYS A 160 5.00 -30.19 -17.05
CA LYS A 160 5.97 -31.18 -16.53
C LYS A 160 7.25 -30.47 -16.08
N HIS A 161 7.55 -30.58 -14.78
CA HIS A 161 8.75 -29.98 -14.20
C HIS A 161 9.09 -30.66 -12.87
N GLU A 162 10.36 -30.70 -12.47
CA GLU A 162 10.83 -31.34 -11.22
C GLU A 162 10.26 -30.73 -9.95
N SER A 163 9.86 -29.44 -9.98
CA SER A 163 9.22 -28.77 -8.85
C SER A 163 7.73 -29.10 -8.69
N LEU A 164 7.14 -29.79 -9.65
CA LEU A 164 5.71 -30.14 -9.73
C LEU A 164 5.47 -31.62 -9.43
N TYR A 165 4.21 -32.02 -9.42
CA TYR A 165 3.78 -33.41 -9.15
C TYR A 165 3.54 -34.16 -10.48
N GLU A 166 4.45 -35.06 -10.84
CA GLU A 166 4.38 -35.82 -12.10
C GLU A 166 3.11 -36.68 -12.19
N GLU A 167 2.61 -37.18 -11.07
CA GLU A 167 1.41 -38.03 -11.02
C GLU A 167 0.12 -37.34 -11.46
N TYR A 168 0.07 -36.02 -11.48
CA TYR A 168 -1.10 -35.24 -11.95
C TYR A 168 -0.95 -34.77 -13.40
N TYR A 169 0.24 -34.88 -13.99
CA TYR A 169 0.47 -34.40 -15.34
C TYR A 169 -0.42 -35.06 -16.41
N GLY A 170 -1.07 -34.19 -17.21
CA GLY A 170 -1.97 -34.59 -18.28
C GLY A 170 -3.38 -34.98 -17.84
N TYR A 171 -3.71 -34.96 -16.54
CA TYR A 171 -5.04 -35.25 -16.01
C TYR A 171 -5.86 -33.97 -15.83
N VAL A 172 -7.18 -34.07 -16.03
CA VAL A 172 -8.12 -33.05 -15.54
C VAL A 172 -8.28 -33.22 -14.03
N ILE A 173 -8.13 -32.15 -13.27
CA ILE A 173 -8.18 -32.22 -11.82
C ILE A 173 -9.58 -31.81 -11.32
N LYS A 174 -10.22 -32.70 -10.56
CA LYS A 174 -11.43 -32.38 -9.79
C LYS A 174 -11.01 -32.03 -8.37
N LEU A 175 -11.07 -30.74 -8.03
CA LEU A 175 -10.73 -30.21 -6.71
C LEU A 175 -11.92 -30.40 -5.76
N ASP A 176 -11.67 -31.04 -4.60
CA ASP A 176 -12.63 -31.19 -3.51
C ASP A 176 -12.37 -30.21 -2.39
N TYR A 177 -13.30 -29.28 -2.19
CA TYR A 177 -13.23 -28.19 -1.22
C TYR A 177 -13.90 -28.54 0.15
N SER A 178 -14.36 -29.75 0.32
CA SER A 178 -15.22 -30.17 1.46
C SER A 178 -14.55 -30.03 2.84
N LEU A 179 -13.22 -30.12 2.89
CA LEU A 179 -12.47 -29.95 4.14
C LEU A 179 -12.29 -28.48 4.54
N ILE A 180 -12.41 -27.54 3.60
CA ILE A 180 -12.20 -26.12 3.89
C ILE A 180 -13.34 -25.61 4.76
N ARG A 181 -12.99 -25.02 5.89
CA ARG A 181 -13.96 -24.45 6.84
C ARG A 181 -14.85 -23.40 6.18
N PRO A 182 -16.12 -23.29 6.60
CA PRO A 182 -17.06 -22.35 6.00
C PRO A 182 -16.67 -20.89 6.28
N LYS A 183 -17.16 -19.98 5.44
CA LYS A 183 -17.03 -18.54 5.63
C LYS A 183 -17.48 -18.15 7.05
N GLY A 184 -16.67 -17.31 7.71
CA GLY A 184 -16.95 -16.79 9.04
C GLY A 184 -16.45 -17.64 10.21
N ALA A 185 -15.95 -18.86 10.00
CA ALA A 185 -15.33 -19.67 11.06
C ALA A 185 -14.09 -18.96 11.64
N LEU A 186 -13.86 -19.07 12.95
CA LEU A 186 -12.69 -18.48 13.61
C LEU A 186 -11.39 -19.14 13.16
N ILE A 187 -10.39 -18.30 12.85
CA ILE A 187 -9.03 -18.74 12.54
C ILE A 187 -8.00 -18.10 13.49
N SER A 188 -6.77 -18.60 13.42
CA SER A 188 -5.67 -18.15 14.29
C SER A 188 -5.44 -16.63 14.20
N GLY A 189 -5.32 -15.97 15.33
CA GLY A 189 -5.11 -14.53 15.42
C GLY A 189 -6.39 -13.70 15.55
N GLY A 190 -7.56 -14.35 15.71
CA GLY A 190 -8.85 -13.65 15.89
C GLY A 190 -9.54 -13.26 14.58
N PHE A 191 -9.02 -13.72 13.44
CA PHE A 191 -9.62 -13.49 12.13
C PHE A 191 -10.71 -14.51 11.79
N ARG A 192 -11.46 -14.24 10.73
CA ARG A 192 -12.49 -15.14 10.20
C ARG A 192 -12.05 -15.77 8.88
N ALA A 193 -12.46 -17.03 8.70
CA ALA A 193 -12.19 -17.75 7.45
C ALA A 193 -13.00 -17.17 6.29
N PRO A 194 -12.40 -17.09 5.07
CA PRO A 194 -13.09 -16.63 3.89
C PRO A 194 -14.08 -17.67 3.32
N GLY A 195 -13.95 -18.94 3.71
CA GLY A 195 -14.60 -20.04 3.04
C GLY A 195 -13.89 -20.42 1.71
N PRO A 196 -14.41 -21.42 1.00
CA PRO A 196 -13.77 -21.98 -0.20
C PRO A 196 -14.01 -21.19 -1.49
N ASP A 197 -15.06 -20.35 -1.55
CA ASP A 197 -15.59 -19.81 -2.80
C ASP A 197 -14.57 -18.99 -3.61
N GLY A 198 -13.80 -18.15 -2.93
CA GLY A 198 -12.78 -17.33 -3.59
C GLY A 198 -11.65 -18.16 -4.18
N LEU A 199 -11.17 -19.17 -3.47
CA LEU A 199 -10.17 -20.10 -3.99
C LEU A 199 -10.72 -20.87 -5.20
N LYS A 200 -11.96 -21.36 -5.10
CA LYS A 200 -12.62 -22.10 -6.17
C LYS A 200 -12.70 -21.27 -7.44
N GLN A 201 -13.26 -20.07 -7.36
CA GLN A 201 -13.37 -19.16 -8.51
C GLN A 201 -12.00 -18.83 -9.12
N SER A 202 -10.98 -18.62 -8.29
CA SER A 202 -9.64 -18.31 -8.77
C SER A 202 -8.99 -19.48 -9.50
N LEU A 203 -9.09 -20.70 -8.96
CA LEU A 203 -8.53 -21.88 -9.61
C LEU A 203 -9.27 -22.25 -10.90
N GLU A 204 -10.61 -22.09 -10.94
CA GLU A 204 -11.42 -22.26 -12.15
C GLU A 204 -10.99 -21.26 -13.25
N ARG A 205 -10.79 -19.98 -12.91
CA ARG A 205 -10.31 -18.97 -13.87
C ARG A 205 -8.90 -19.25 -14.38
N ILE A 206 -8.01 -19.75 -13.52
CA ILE A 206 -6.66 -20.17 -13.93
C ILE A 206 -6.74 -21.36 -14.88
N GLU A 207 -7.59 -22.34 -14.60
CA GLU A 207 -7.80 -23.48 -15.48
C GLU A 207 -8.32 -23.06 -16.85
N ASP A 208 -9.30 -22.17 -16.88
CA ASP A 208 -9.86 -21.61 -18.11
C ASP A 208 -8.81 -20.81 -18.91
N LEU A 209 -8.01 -19.98 -18.24
CA LEU A 209 -6.92 -19.21 -18.84
C LEU A 209 -5.90 -20.14 -19.51
N LEU A 210 -5.47 -21.20 -18.83
CA LEU A 210 -4.51 -22.16 -19.37
C LEU A 210 -5.09 -22.93 -20.57
N ASN A 211 -6.34 -23.39 -20.48
CA ASN A 211 -7.03 -24.06 -21.59
C ASN A 211 -7.18 -23.14 -22.81
N GLN A 212 -7.56 -21.87 -22.60
CA GLN A 212 -7.67 -20.87 -23.66
C GLN A 212 -6.31 -20.56 -24.32
N SER A 213 -5.24 -20.52 -23.51
CA SER A 213 -3.88 -20.25 -23.99
C SER A 213 -3.37 -21.35 -24.92
N ILE A 214 -3.73 -22.61 -24.65
CA ILE A 214 -3.41 -23.76 -25.52
C ILE A 214 -4.27 -23.71 -26.80
N GLY A 215 -5.56 -23.39 -26.70
CA GLY A 215 -6.50 -23.38 -27.80
C GLY A 215 -6.60 -24.74 -28.51
N SER A 216 -6.36 -24.74 -29.83
CA SER A 216 -6.34 -25.95 -30.64
C SER A 216 -4.99 -26.67 -30.68
N ALA A 217 -3.93 -26.07 -30.12
CA ALA A 217 -2.58 -26.65 -30.07
C ALA A 217 -2.47 -27.83 -29.09
N GLU A 218 -1.42 -28.60 -29.19
CA GLU A 218 -1.09 -29.65 -28.21
C GLU A 218 -0.31 -29.08 -27.02
N SER A 219 0.46 -28.02 -27.28
CA SER A 219 1.34 -27.37 -26.31
C SER A 219 1.55 -25.91 -26.70
N THR A 220 1.76 -25.05 -25.70
CA THR A 220 2.12 -23.64 -25.90
C THR A 220 3.14 -23.20 -24.87
N PRO A 221 4.10 -22.31 -25.21
CA PRO A 221 5.01 -21.76 -24.22
C PRO A 221 4.28 -20.77 -23.29
N PHE A 222 4.77 -20.59 -22.05
CA PHE A 222 4.33 -19.49 -21.22
C PHE A 222 4.68 -18.16 -21.87
N LYS A 223 3.78 -17.20 -21.74
CA LYS A 223 4.01 -15.77 -21.99
C LYS A 223 3.92 -14.99 -20.69
N SER A 224 4.56 -13.83 -20.62
CA SER A 224 4.54 -12.94 -19.45
C SER A 224 3.10 -12.63 -19.03
N ILE A 225 2.22 -12.33 -20.00
CA ILE A 225 0.82 -11.98 -19.74
C ILE A 225 0.01 -13.15 -19.16
N ILE A 226 0.32 -14.42 -19.53
CA ILE A 226 -0.33 -15.61 -18.96
C ILE A 226 0.08 -15.77 -17.49
N ALA A 227 1.39 -15.70 -17.21
CA ALA A 227 1.91 -15.78 -15.86
C ALA A 227 1.37 -14.61 -14.98
N TYR A 228 1.26 -13.43 -15.56
CA TYR A 228 0.66 -12.25 -14.92
C TYR A 228 -0.78 -12.49 -14.50
N ASP A 229 -1.64 -12.91 -15.43
CA ASP A 229 -3.06 -13.13 -15.13
C ASP A 229 -3.27 -14.29 -14.14
N ILE A 230 -2.40 -15.34 -14.12
CA ILE A 230 -2.41 -16.35 -13.05
C ILE A 230 -2.21 -15.68 -11.67
N PHE A 231 -1.18 -14.86 -11.52
CA PHE A 231 -0.95 -14.16 -10.24
C PHE A 231 -2.11 -13.24 -9.85
N MET A 232 -2.76 -12.58 -10.81
CA MET A 232 -3.92 -11.73 -10.55
C MET A 232 -5.10 -12.54 -10.01
N HIS A 233 -5.37 -13.71 -10.60
CA HIS A 233 -6.41 -14.62 -10.11
C HIS A 233 -6.07 -15.21 -8.72
N LEU A 234 -4.81 -15.55 -8.46
CA LEU A 234 -4.37 -15.97 -7.11
C LEU A 234 -4.56 -14.85 -6.08
N SER A 235 -4.33 -13.61 -6.49
CA SER A 235 -4.59 -12.44 -5.65
C SER A 235 -6.08 -12.28 -5.30
N ASP A 236 -6.98 -12.58 -6.24
CA ASP A 236 -8.42 -12.57 -5.99
C ASP A 236 -8.84 -13.61 -4.94
N ALA A 237 -8.21 -14.80 -4.92
CA ALA A 237 -8.45 -15.81 -3.87
C ALA A 237 -8.15 -15.28 -2.47
N VAL A 238 -7.10 -14.49 -2.33
CA VAL A 238 -6.68 -13.90 -1.04
C VAL A 238 -7.65 -12.81 -0.59
N LEU A 239 -8.16 -12.00 -1.53
CA LEU A 239 -9.07 -10.89 -1.21
C LEU A 239 -10.44 -11.34 -0.75
N SER A 240 -10.94 -12.44 -1.30
CA SER A 240 -12.24 -13.00 -0.90
C SER A 240 -12.31 -13.33 0.59
N GLY A 241 -11.15 -13.39 1.25
CA GLY A 241 -11.02 -13.70 2.67
C GLY A 241 -11.29 -12.57 3.64
N GLY A 242 -11.52 -11.36 3.19
CA GLY A 242 -11.76 -10.21 4.07
C GLY A 242 -10.60 -9.83 5.01
N VAL A 243 -9.61 -10.71 5.16
CA VAL A 243 -8.51 -10.56 6.12
C VAL A 243 -7.39 -9.71 5.54
N ARG A 244 -7.29 -9.61 4.21
CA ARG A 244 -6.17 -8.95 3.59
C ARG A 244 -6.36 -8.54 2.15
N ARG A 245 -5.66 -7.45 1.82
CA ARG A 245 -5.41 -7.04 0.44
C ARG A 245 -4.19 -7.73 -0.11
N SER A 246 -4.31 -8.20 -1.32
CA SER A 246 -3.20 -8.61 -2.14
C SER A 246 -2.55 -7.36 -2.72
N ALA A 247 -1.30 -7.09 -2.36
CA ALA A 247 -0.49 -6.08 -3.00
C ALA A 247 0.55 -6.78 -3.86
N MET A 248 0.50 -6.56 -5.16
CA MET A 248 1.47 -7.10 -6.09
C MET A 248 2.16 -6.00 -6.89
N ASN A 249 3.38 -6.29 -7.30
CA ASN A 249 4.11 -5.54 -8.32
C ASN A 249 4.76 -6.52 -9.29
N VAL A 250 4.73 -6.19 -10.57
CA VAL A 250 5.46 -6.95 -11.58
C VAL A 250 6.48 -6.07 -12.27
N VAL A 251 7.68 -6.59 -12.50
CA VAL A 251 8.71 -5.95 -13.31
C VAL A 251 8.81 -6.68 -14.64
N ILE A 252 8.72 -5.92 -15.73
CA ILE A 252 8.67 -6.39 -17.12
C ILE A 252 9.80 -5.78 -17.94
N ASP A 253 10.07 -6.37 -19.10
CA ASP A 253 11.00 -5.80 -20.08
C ASP A 253 10.38 -4.61 -20.81
N GLU A 254 11.22 -3.67 -21.26
CA GLU A 254 10.82 -2.47 -22.00
C GLU A 254 10.28 -2.75 -23.41
N ASP A 255 10.42 -3.97 -23.90
CA ASP A 255 9.94 -4.45 -25.19
C ASP A 255 8.81 -5.50 -25.08
N ASP A 256 8.21 -5.68 -23.89
CA ASP A 256 7.07 -6.58 -23.70
C ASP A 256 5.76 -5.84 -23.95
N GLU A 257 5.37 -5.72 -25.22
CA GLU A 257 4.18 -4.98 -25.65
C GLU A 257 2.88 -5.50 -25.00
N ASP A 258 2.74 -6.82 -24.81
CA ASP A 258 1.55 -7.42 -24.18
C ASP A 258 1.41 -6.92 -22.72
N MET A 259 2.53 -6.81 -22.01
CA MET A 259 2.55 -6.37 -20.62
C MET A 259 2.49 -4.85 -20.48
N ILE A 260 3.17 -4.10 -21.33
CA ILE A 260 3.12 -2.62 -21.37
C ILE A 260 1.67 -2.15 -21.60
N ASN A 261 0.95 -2.81 -22.50
CA ASN A 261 -0.44 -2.49 -22.83
C ASN A 261 -1.48 -3.20 -21.95
N ALA A 262 -1.07 -3.98 -20.95
CA ALA A 262 -1.98 -4.78 -20.12
C ALA A 262 -3.07 -3.96 -19.41
N LYS A 263 -2.80 -2.67 -19.16
CA LYS A 263 -3.70 -1.72 -18.48
C LYS A 263 -3.97 -0.47 -19.32
N VAL A 264 -3.98 -0.58 -20.63
CA VAL A 264 -4.30 0.53 -21.53
C VAL A 264 -5.74 0.40 -22.05
N GLY A 265 -6.46 1.50 -22.20
CA GLY A 265 -7.83 1.57 -22.71
C GLY A 265 -8.86 0.99 -21.73
N ASP A 266 -9.87 0.28 -22.27
CA ASP A 266 -10.99 -0.26 -21.46
C ASP A 266 -10.63 -1.57 -20.71
N TRP A 267 -9.44 -1.62 -20.12
CA TRP A 267 -8.96 -2.82 -19.43
C TRP A 267 -9.76 -3.13 -18.15
N ARG A 268 -10.28 -2.10 -17.46
CA ARG A 268 -11.04 -2.29 -16.20
C ARG A 268 -12.30 -3.09 -16.40
N SER A 269 -12.99 -2.92 -17.52
CA SER A 269 -14.17 -3.71 -17.83
C SER A 269 -13.84 -5.09 -18.42
N ARG A 270 -12.75 -5.21 -19.18
CA ARG A 270 -12.33 -6.48 -19.83
C ARG A 270 -11.55 -7.39 -18.89
N TYR A 271 -10.65 -6.83 -18.08
CA TYR A 271 -9.69 -7.55 -17.25
C TYR A 271 -9.64 -6.97 -15.82
N PRO A 272 -10.78 -6.91 -15.09
CA PRO A 272 -10.85 -6.23 -13.79
C PRO A 272 -9.89 -6.78 -12.75
N TRP A 273 -9.46 -8.04 -12.87
CA TRP A 273 -8.46 -8.67 -11.99
C TRP A 273 -7.08 -8.01 -12.08
N ARG A 274 -6.73 -7.34 -13.19
CA ARG A 274 -5.44 -6.64 -13.35
C ARG A 274 -5.29 -5.42 -12.45
N ALA A 275 -6.35 -4.98 -11.79
CA ALA A 275 -6.28 -3.96 -10.74
C ALA A 275 -5.56 -4.43 -9.45
N ARG A 276 -5.10 -5.69 -9.40
CA ARG A 276 -4.44 -6.28 -8.21
C ARG A 276 -2.94 -6.00 -8.14
N SER A 277 -2.34 -5.45 -9.18
CA SER A 277 -0.90 -5.15 -9.20
C SER A 277 -0.60 -3.75 -9.71
N ASN A 278 0.56 -3.24 -9.33
CA ASN A 278 1.27 -2.20 -10.07
C ASN A 278 2.17 -2.88 -11.10
N ASN A 279 2.29 -2.29 -12.29
CA ASN A 279 3.17 -2.79 -13.33
C ASN A 279 4.34 -1.83 -13.51
N SER A 280 5.55 -2.35 -13.70
CA SER A 280 6.75 -1.52 -13.78
C SER A 280 7.67 -1.98 -14.88
N VAL A 281 8.12 -1.04 -15.69
CA VAL A 281 9.10 -1.28 -16.75
C VAL A 281 10.50 -1.17 -16.18
N GLY A 282 11.32 -2.20 -16.39
CA GLY A 282 12.73 -2.18 -16.05
C GLY A 282 13.55 -1.57 -17.18
N LEU A 283 14.19 -0.43 -16.92
CA LEU A 283 15.02 0.31 -17.86
C LEU A 283 16.49 0.17 -17.45
N MET A 284 17.31 -0.42 -18.31
CA MET A 284 18.76 -0.48 -18.06
C MET A 284 19.39 0.88 -18.20
N ARG A 285 20.01 1.40 -17.11
CA ARG A 285 20.69 2.70 -17.09
C ARG A 285 21.65 2.84 -18.27
N ASN A 286 21.64 4.01 -18.90
CA ASN A 286 22.47 4.36 -20.05
C ASN A 286 22.25 3.47 -21.30
N LYS A 287 21.18 2.70 -21.39
CA LYS A 287 20.87 1.86 -22.56
C LYS A 287 19.57 2.25 -23.27
N PHE A 288 18.66 2.96 -22.60
CA PHE A 288 17.43 3.47 -23.21
C PHE A 288 17.62 4.93 -23.70
N THR A 289 16.86 5.31 -24.71
CA THR A 289 16.86 6.69 -25.24
C THR A 289 15.85 7.56 -24.48
N LYS A 290 16.08 8.88 -24.51
CA LYS A 290 15.11 9.85 -23.96
C LYS A 290 13.73 9.67 -24.59
N GLN A 291 13.65 9.48 -25.92
CA GLN A 291 12.39 9.30 -26.63
C GLN A 291 11.64 8.04 -26.16
N GLN A 292 12.33 6.91 -25.96
CA GLN A 292 11.71 5.71 -25.39
C GLN A 292 11.11 5.94 -24.00
N PHE A 293 11.82 6.71 -23.16
CA PHE A 293 11.31 7.04 -21.84
C PHE A 293 10.12 8.00 -21.90
N GLU A 294 10.15 9.01 -22.77
CA GLU A 294 9.03 9.93 -23.04
C GLU A 294 7.77 9.18 -23.50
N ASP A 295 7.93 8.24 -24.42
CA ASP A 295 6.83 7.42 -24.96
C ASP A 295 6.19 6.56 -23.86
N LEU A 296 7.00 5.92 -23.00
CA LEU A 296 6.52 5.14 -21.87
C LEU A 296 5.81 6.01 -20.81
N VAL A 297 6.35 7.19 -20.51
CA VAL A 297 5.70 8.13 -19.56
C VAL A 297 4.37 8.65 -20.13
N ALA A 298 4.29 8.81 -21.47
CA ALA A 298 3.05 9.24 -22.13
C ALA A 298 1.90 8.23 -21.93
N LEU A 299 2.20 6.94 -21.78
CA LEU A 299 1.18 5.92 -21.52
C LEU A 299 0.50 6.07 -20.15
N ASN A 300 1.11 6.81 -19.22
CA ASN A 300 0.49 7.13 -17.92
C ASN A 300 -0.52 8.30 -17.97
N GLU A 301 -0.72 8.87 -19.16
CA GLU A 301 -1.81 9.82 -19.38
C GLU A 301 -3.13 9.02 -19.45
N GLY A 302 -3.92 9.05 -18.40
CA GLY A 302 -5.15 8.29 -18.26
C GLY A 302 -5.09 7.23 -17.14
N ASP A 303 -5.68 6.07 -17.39
CA ASP A 303 -5.84 5.00 -16.38
C ASP A 303 -4.66 4.02 -16.27
N ASN A 304 -3.57 4.23 -16.99
CA ASN A 304 -2.37 3.40 -16.89
C ASN A 304 -1.53 3.82 -15.67
N ASP A 305 -0.92 2.84 -15.00
CA ASP A 305 -0.16 3.04 -13.76
C ASP A 305 1.29 2.50 -13.85
N LEU A 306 1.94 2.65 -15.01
CA LEU A 306 3.31 2.18 -15.19
C LEU A 306 4.29 2.91 -14.26
N GLY A 307 5.00 2.11 -13.44
CA GLY A 307 6.18 2.54 -12.72
C GLY A 307 7.46 2.32 -13.53
N PHE A 308 8.55 2.96 -13.11
CA PHE A 308 9.84 2.87 -13.78
C PHE A 308 10.92 2.44 -12.80
N VAL A 309 11.67 1.41 -13.17
CA VAL A 309 12.81 0.89 -12.41
C VAL A 309 14.08 1.13 -13.23
N PHE A 310 15.00 1.92 -12.69
CA PHE A 310 16.30 2.21 -13.31
C PHE A 310 17.33 1.19 -12.84
N MET A 311 17.59 0.20 -13.68
CA MET A 311 18.37 -0.98 -13.33
C MET A 311 19.85 -0.77 -13.61
N SER A 312 20.71 -1.18 -12.68
CA SER A 312 22.16 -1.33 -12.89
C SER A 312 22.52 -2.75 -13.28
N HIS A 313 21.67 -3.70 -12.92
CA HIS A 313 21.78 -5.11 -13.28
C HIS A 313 20.45 -5.63 -13.82
N GLU A 314 20.47 -6.50 -14.82
CA GLU A 314 19.24 -6.99 -15.47
C GLU A 314 18.29 -7.77 -14.53
N ASP A 315 18.77 -8.24 -13.40
CA ASP A 315 18.00 -8.96 -12.38
C ASP A 315 17.54 -8.06 -11.23
N ASP A 316 17.77 -6.75 -11.31
CA ASP A 316 17.28 -5.83 -10.29
C ASP A 316 15.76 -5.94 -10.15
N MET A 317 15.29 -6.06 -8.91
CA MET A 317 13.91 -6.26 -8.56
C MET A 317 13.54 -5.44 -7.32
N PHE A 318 12.28 -5.07 -7.19
CA PHE A 318 11.76 -4.31 -6.06
C PHE A 318 10.51 -4.95 -5.48
N ASN A 319 10.30 -4.76 -4.18
CA ASN A 319 9.03 -5.12 -3.55
C ASN A 319 7.88 -4.22 -4.06
N PRO A 320 6.60 -4.59 -3.82
CA PRO A 320 5.45 -3.85 -4.31
C PRO A 320 5.40 -2.36 -3.98
N CYS A 321 6.05 -1.95 -2.91
CA CYS A 321 6.11 -0.55 -2.47
C CYS A 321 7.39 0.18 -2.92
N PHE A 322 8.27 -0.46 -3.68
CA PHE A 322 9.48 0.11 -4.26
C PHE A 322 10.51 0.69 -3.27
N GLU A 323 10.52 0.28 -2.01
CA GLU A 323 11.50 0.78 -1.05
C GLU A 323 12.73 -0.13 -0.90
N ILE A 324 12.60 -1.43 -1.14
CA ILE A 324 13.67 -2.42 -0.99
C ILE A 324 14.04 -3.00 -2.35
N GLN A 325 15.30 -2.85 -2.74
CA GLN A 325 15.87 -3.51 -3.92
C GLN A 325 16.39 -4.89 -3.55
N PHE A 326 16.18 -5.82 -4.48
CA PHE A 326 16.64 -7.19 -4.40
C PHE A 326 17.40 -7.55 -5.66
N ASN A 327 18.42 -8.39 -5.51
CA ASN A 327 19.15 -8.97 -6.62
C ASN A 327 19.85 -10.23 -6.13
N PHE A 328 19.24 -11.38 -6.32
CA PHE A 328 19.75 -12.67 -5.83
C PHE A 328 19.65 -13.79 -6.88
N TYR A 329 19.30 -13.45 -8.13
CA TYR A 329 19.12 -14.48 -9.15
C TYR A 329 20.38 -15.25 -9.45
N GLU A 330 21.55 -14.62 -9.48
CA GLU A 330 22.85 -15.30 -9.68
C GLU A 330 23.12 -16.39 -8.63
N GLN A 331 22.61 -16.24 -7.40
CA GLN A 331 22.74 -17.22 -6.32
C GLN A 331 21.78 -18.40 -6.46
N ILE A 332 20.76 -18.27 -7.31
CA ILE A 332 19.68 -19.26 -7.43
C ILE A 332 19.44 -19.77 -8.86
N LYS A 333 20.17 -19.27 -9.87
CA LYS A 333 19.93 -19.59 -11.29
C LYS A 333 20.00 -21.10 -11.63
N ASP A 334 20.73 -21.87 -10.83
CA ASP A 334 20.84 -23.32 -10.99
C ASP A 334 19.84 -24.10 -10.12
N LYS A 335 18.92 -23.40 -9.42
CA LYS A 335 17.89 -24.04 -8.60
C LYS A 335 16.65 -24.36 -9.43
N MET A 336 16.10 -25.54 -9.17
CA MET A 336 14.89 -26.03 -9.86
C MET A 336 13.59 -25.55 -9.21
N ARG A 337 13.65 -24.79 -8.13
CA ARG A 337 12.51 -24.33 -7.35
C ARG A 337 12.56 -22.83 -7.16
N ALA A 338 11.36 -22.19 -7.19
CA ALA A 338 11.23 -20.77 -6.90
C ALA A 338 11.73 -20.42 -5.49
N VAL A 339 12.53 -19.36 -5.40
CA VAL A 339 13.15 -18.84 -4.18
C VAL A 339 12.67 -17.41 -3.95
N PHE A 340 12.52 -17.03 -2.67
CA PHE A 340 11.99 -15.73 -2.27
C PHE A 340 13.00 -14.97 -1.39
N GLN A 341 12.96 -13.64 -1.46
CA GLN A 341 13.67 -12.75 -0.54
C GLN A 341 12.65 -11.78 0.08
N PHE A 342 12.84 -11.44 1.37
CA PHE A 342 11.87 -10.66 2.14
C PHE A 342 12.39 -9.27 2.49
N CYS A 343 11.49 -8.28 2.49
CA CYS A 343 11.76 -6.94 2.99
C CYS A 343 11.61 -6.87 4.52
N ASN A 344 12.54 -6.23 5.19
CA ASN A 344 12.53 -6.02 6.64
C ASN A 344 12.54 -4.52 6.94
N LEU A 345 11.49 -4.00 7.55
CA LEU A 345 11.21 -2.57 7.62
C LEU A 345 10.84 -2.09 9.01
N ASN A 346 11.29 -0.88 9.34
CA ASN A 346 10.84 -0.05 10.46
C ASN A 346 10.85 1.43 10.08
N GLU A 347 10.21 2.27 10.88
CA GLU A 347 10.01 3.68 10.54
C GLU A 347 10.23 4.59 11.74
N ILE A 348 11.11 5.57 11.58
CA ILE A 348 11.31 6.68 12.50
C ILE A 348 10.30 7.79 12.16
N SER A 349 9.64 8.36 13.17
CA SER A 349 8.83 9.56 13.02
C SER A 349 9.73 10.80 12.98
N ALA A 350 9.77 11.50 11.86
CA ALA A 350 10.48 12.77 11.76
C ALA A 350 9.95 13.79 12.78
N SER A 351 8.65 13.81 13.03
CA SER A 351 8.04 14.68 14.03
C SER A 351 8.53 14.41 15.46
N ALA A 352 9.04 13.21 15.75
CA ALA A 352 9.62 12.86 17.05
C ALA A 352 11.10 13.29 17.18
N CYS A 353 11.77 13.70 16.11
CA CYS A 353 13.15 14.17 16.12
C CYS A 353 13.26 15.59 16.68
N CYS A 354 12.77 15.80 17.89
CA CYS A 354 12.75 17.11 18.54
C CYS A 354 13.15 17.03 20.02
N ASP A 355 13.64 18.15 20.52
CA ASP A 355 13.90 18.36 21.95
C ASP A 355 12.59 18.56 22.75
N LYS A 356 12.70 18.71 24.05
CA LYS A 356 11.57 18.96 24.96
C LYS A 356 10.78 20.25 24.65
N LYS A 357 11.34 21.14 23.84
CA LYS A 357 10.69 22.38 23.40
C LYS A 357 10.05 22.25 22.02
N GLY A 358 10.12 21.08 21.40
CA GLY A 358 9.58 20.80 20.07
C GLY A 358 10.46 21.30 18.91
N LYS A 359 11.68 21.77 19.20
CA LYS A 359 12.65 22.17 18.18
C LYS A 359 13.39 20.93 17.68
N PHE A 360 13.70 20.89 16.37
CA PHE A 360 14.49 19.82 15.78
C PHE A 360 15.79 19.58 16.56
N SER A 361 16.12 18.31 16.83
CA SER A 361 17.35 17.86 17.47
C SER A 361 17.97 16.73 16.67
N LYS A 362 19.16 16.97 16.14
CA LYS A 362 19.95 15.96 15.45
C LYS A 362 20.38 14.83 16.41
N GLU A 363 20.63 15.13 17.69
CA GLU A 363 20.96 14.13 18.70
C GLU A 363 19.79 13.16 18.93
N LYS A 364 18.55 13.69 18.99
CA LYS A 364 17.35 12.85 19.08
C LYS A 364 17.15 12.02 17.82
N PHE A 365 17.40 12.57 16.63
CA PHE A 365 17.38 11.82 15.40
C PHE A 365 18.38 10.66 15.42
N TYR A 366 19.62 10.90 15.83
CA TYR A 366 20.66 9.87 15.95
C TYR A 366 20.30 8.79 16.97
N GLU A 367 19.73 9.18 18.12
CA GLU A 367 19.19 8.23 19.09
C GLU A 367 18.12 7.30 18.45
N LEU A 368 17.20 7.88 17.68
CA LEU A 368 16.14 7.10 17.02
C LEU A 368 16.68 6.23 15.88
N CYS A 369 17.72 6.66 15.16
CA CYS A 369 18.45 5.82 14.19
C CYS A 369 19.00 4.56 14.88
N ARG A 370 19.66 4.69 16.03
CA ARG A 370 20.16 3.57 16.82
C ARG A 370 19.02 2.65 17.27
N LYS A 371 17.99 3.18 17.91
CA LYS A 371 16.87 2.40 18.45
C LYS A 371 16.09 1.66 17.37
N SER A 372 15.86 2.30 16.22
CA SER A 372 15.20 1.67 15.09
C SER A 372 16.06 0.56 14.48
N SER A 373 17.39 0.77 14.37
CA SER A 373 18.32 -0.26 13.90
C SER A 373 18.36 -1.48 14.82
N ILE A 374 18.31 -1.30 16.14
CA ILE A 374 18.23 -2.41 17.12
C ILE A 374 17.05 -3.33 16.77
N VAL A 375 15.84 -2.78 16.69
CA VAL A 375 14.63 -3.58 16.43
C VAL A 375 14.66 -4.20 15.05
N GLY A 376 15.08 -3.45 14.03
CA GLY A 376 15.18 -3.95 12.66
C GLY A 376 16.20 -5.08 12.51
N THR A 377 17.31 -5.03 13.23
CA THR A 377 18.32 -6.09 13.23
C THR A 377 17.77 -7.36 13.90
N MET A 378 17.05 -7.24 15.02
CA MET A 378 16.36 -8.39 15.61
C MET A 378 15.34 -9.02 14.66
N GLN A 379 14.65 -8.22 13.84
CA GLN A 379 13.71 -8.70 12.82
C GLN A 379 14.44 -9.47 11.69
N ALA A 380 15.64 -9.07 11.29
CA ALA A 380 16.38 -9.68 10.19
C ALA A 380 16.70 -11.18 10.41
N GLY A 381 16.77 -11.63 11.64
CA GLY A 381 17.05 -13.03 11.96
C GLY A 381 15.82 -13.96 11.91
N TYR A 382 14.66 -13.51 11.49
CA TYR A 382 13.49 -14.39 11.28
C TYR A 382 13.53 -14.99 9.89
N THR A 383 14.23 -16.11 9.75
CA THR A 383 14.61 -16.71 8.46
C THR A 383 14.06 -18.12 8.25
N SER A 384 13.11 -18.60 9.06
CA SER A 384 12.54 -19.93 8.88
C SER A 384 11.27 -19.89 8.04
N PHE A 385 11.30 -20.54 6.87
CA PHE A 385 10.23 -20.57 5.88
C PHE A 385 10.01 -22.00 5.34
N PRO A 386 9.50 -22.94 6.16
CA PRO A 386 9.44 -24.37 5.80
C PRO A 386 8.76 -24.66 4.45
N TYR A 387 7.67 -23.98 4.13
CA TYR A 387 6.95 -24.18 2.86
C TYR A 387 7.70 -23.63 1.65
N LEU A 388 8.53 -22.60 1.82
CA LEU A 388 9.30 -22.00 0.73
C LEU A 388 10.62 -22.71 0.46
N GLY A 389 11.16 -23.45 1.43
CA GLY A 389 12.36 -24.26 1.31
C GLY A 389 13.63 -23.60 1.83
N LYS A 390 14.67 -24.42 2.00
CA LYS A 390 15.97 -24.00 2.58
C LYS A 390 16.66 -22.92 1.76
N GLU A 391 16.54 -22.96 0.45
CA GLU A 391 17.15 -21.98 -0.45
C GLU A 391 16.62 -20.56 -0.15
N THR A 392 15.33 -20.44 0.17
CA THR A 392 14.76 -19.16 0.64
C THR A 392 15.35 -18.75 1.98
N GLU A 393 15.49 -19.67 2.93
CA GLU A 393 16.08 -19.39 4.25
C GLU A 393 17.53 -18.89 4.13
N GLU A 394 18.33 -19.54 3.28
CA GLU A 394 19.73 -19.19 3.00
C GLU A 394 19.85 -17.79 2.36
N ILE A 395 19.02 -17.50 1.36
CA ILE A 395 19.02 -16.20 0.66
C ILE A 395 18.64 -15.07 1.61
N VAL A 396 17.60 -15.26 2.43
CA VAL A 396 17.16 -14.23 3.40
C VAL A 396 18.23 -14.01 4.47
N ALA A 397 18.83 -15.07 4.98
CA ALA A 397 19.92 -14.99 5.97
C ALA A 397 21.18 -14.35 5.39
N GLY A 398 21.47 -14.57 4.10
CA GLY A 398 22.71 -14.15 3.45
C GLY A 398 22.91 -12.64 3.48
N GLU A 399 21.98 -11.88 2.94
CA GLU A 399 22.03 -10.42 2.94
C GLU A 399 21.47 -9.78 4.22
N ALA A 400 20.70 -10.53 5.03
CA ALA A 400 20.08 -10.08 6.29
C ALA A 400 19.50 -8.66 6.22
N LEU A 401 18.75 -8.36 5.15
CA LEU A 401 18.31 -7.02 4.77
C LEU A 401 17.61 -6.28 5.91
N LEU A 402 17.91 -5.00 6.03
CA LEU A 402 17.29 -4.05 6.93
C LEU A 402 16.86 -2.83 6.13
N GLY A 403 15.75 -2.22 6.49
CA GLY A 403 15.27 -0.96 5.92
C GLY A 403 14.77 -0.05 7.02
N VAL A 404 15.67 0.68 7.68
CA VAL A 404 15.29 1.79 8.54
C VAL A 404 14.82 2.92 7.67
N SER A 405 13.55 3.27 7.80
CA SER A 405 12.88 4.34 7.08
C SER A 405 12.63 5.54 7.98
N ILE A 406 12.47 6.70 7.38
CA ILE A 406 11.98 7.91 8.04
C ILE A 406 10.65 8.28 7.38
N THR A 407 9.65 8.67 8.18
CA THR A 407 8.37 9.18 7.69
C THR A 407 8.08 10.54 8.27
N GLY A 408 7.40 11.41 7.49
CA GLY A 408 7.12 12.77 7.91
C GLY A 408 8.21 13.78 7.57
N TRP A 409 8.96 13.54 6.49
CA TRP A 409 10.03 14.43 6.02
C TRP A 409 9.57 15.88 5.90
N MET A 410 8.36 16.12 5.41
CA MET A 410 7.82 17.46 5.19
C MET A 410 7.44 18.20 6.48
N ALA A 411 7.45 17.51 7.62
CA ALA A 411 7.30 18.13 8.93
C ALA A 411 8.63 18.57 9.55
N ARG A 412 9.75 18.12 9.00
CA ARG A 412 11.10 18.43 9.49
C ARG A 412 12.07 18.64 8.32
N PRO A 413 11.95 19.79 7.63
CA PRO A 413 12.84 20.10 6.50
C PRO A 413 14.33 20.15 6.88
N GLU A 414 14.65 20.30 8.16
CA GLU A 414 16.00 20.23 8.70
C GLU A 414 16.69 18.87 8.48
N LEU A 415 15.90 17.81 8.20
CA LEU A 415 16.42 16.50 7.82
C LEU A 415 16.98 16.44 6.40
N PHE A 416 16.64 17.40 5.53
CA PHE A 416 17.24 17.49 4.20
C PHE A 416 18.64 18.11 4.25
N ASP A 417 19.50 17.52 5.07
CA ASP A 417 20.88 17.93 5.32
C ASP A 417 21.83 16.75 5.13
N GLU A 418 22.83 16.92 4.29
CA GLU A 418 23.78 15.88 3.88
C GLU A 418 24.53 15.26 5.06
N GLU A 419 25.05 16.07 5.98
CA GLU A 419 25.81 15.60 7.16
C GLU A 419 24.91 14.84 8.14
N ILE A 420 23.72 15.37 8.40
CA ILE A 420 22.75 14.76 9.32
C ILE A 420 22.34 13.38 8.80
N LEU A 421 22.01 13.26 7.51
CA LEU A 421 21.57 12.02 6.90
C LEU A 421 22.71 10.99 6.84
N THR A 422 23.89 11.39 6.37
CA THR A 422 25.07 10.52 6.30
C THR A 422 25.43 9.96 7.69
N ARG A 423 25.48 10.81 8.71
CA ARG A 423 25.78 10.36 10.08
C ARG A 423 24.68 9.44 10.62
N GLY A 424 23.42 9.75 10.37
CA GLY A 424 22.30 8.89 10.74
C GLY A 424 22.40 7.50 10.11
N ALA A 425 22.67 7.42 8.80
CA ALA A 425 22.86 6.15 8.08
C ALA A 425 24.04 5.34 8.64
N HIS A 426 25.15 5.99 8.97
CA HIS A 426 26.30 5.33 9.60
C HIS A 426 25.95 4.78 10.99
N ILE A 427 25.20 5.50 11.81
CA ILE A 427 24.72 5.01 13.12
C ILE A 427 23.84 3.76 12.93
N VAL A 428 22.97 3.75 11.91
CA VAL A 428 22.17 2.55 11.60
C VAL A 428 23.06 1.36 11.28
N LYS A 429 24.11 1.54 10.47
CA LYS A 429 25.06 0.46 10.13
C LYS A 429 25.86 -0.01 11.35
N GLU A 430 26.46 0.91 12.09
CA GLU A 430 27.24 0.61 13.29
C GLU A 430 26.41 -0.20 14.31
N THR A 431 25.17 0.22 14.54
CA THR A 431 24.24 -0.48 15.45
C THR A 431 23.83 -1.84 14.91
N ASN A 432 23.57 -1.95 13.61
CA ASN A 432 23.25 -3.24 12.98
C ASN A 432 24.41 -4.23 13.18
N GLU A 433 25.66 -3.82 13.03
CA GLU A 433 26.83 -4.68 13.25
C GLU A 433 26.93 -5.15 14.69
N GLU A 434 26.76 -4.24 15.65
CA GLU A 434 26.75 -4.55 17.10
C GLU A 434 25.70 -5.62 17.44
N VAL A 435 24.45 -5.37 17.04
CA VAL A 435 23.32 -6.23 17.39
C VAL A 435 23.35 -7.55 16.61
N ALA A 436 23.70 -7.54 15.32
CA ALA A 436 23.84 -8.75 14.51
C ALA A 436 24.86 -9.72 15.09
N LYS A 437 26.01 -9.19 15.53
CA LYS A 437 27.04 -9.98 16.22
C LYS A 437 26.51 -10.56 17.54
N ALA A 438 25.75 -9.79 18.31
CA ALA A 438 25.22 -10.24 19.58
C ALA A 438 24.19 -11.39 19.42
N ILE A 439 23.35 -11.33 18.40
CA ILE A 439 22.31 -12.36 18.15
C ILE A 439 22.73 -13.45 17.16
N GLY A 440 23.97 -13.39 16.63
CA GLY A 440 24.56 -14.44 15.78
C GLY A 440 23.97 -14.50 14.36
N ILE A 441 23.69 -13.36 13.73
CA ILE A 441 23.25 -13.27 12.32
C ILE A 441 24.26 -12.47 11.49
N ASN A 442 24.11 -12.52 10.16
CA ASN A 442 24.90 -11.69 9.25
C ASN A 442 24.58 -10.19 9.43
N VAL A 443 25.54 -9.34 9.11
CA VAL A 443 25.31 -7.91 8.98
C VAL A 443 24.43 -7.62 7.77
N ALA A 444 23.61 -6.61 7.86
CA ALA A 444 22.73 -6.21 6.75
C ALA A 444 23.53 -5.67 5.57
N ALA A 445 23.30 -6.22 4.39
CA ALA A 445 23.90 -5.73 3.15
C ALA A 445 23.43 -4.28 2.83
N ARG A 446 22.18 -3.98 3.12
CA ARG A 446 21.57 -2.64 2.98
C ARG A 446 20.70 -2.35 4.19
N SER A 447 20.81 -1.15 4.77
CA SER A 447 20.26 -0.86 6.11
C SER A 447 19.21 0.25 6.14
N THR A 448 19.20 1.16 5.16
CA THR A 448 18.36 2.36 5.14
C THR A 448 17.53 2.45 3.87
N THR A 449 16.33 3.01 4.01
CA THR A 449 15.38 3.19 2.91
C THR A 449 14.39 4.32 3.25
N VAL A 450 13.45 4.62 2.35
CA VAL A 450 12.26 5.41 2.65
C VAL A 450 11.02 4.69 2.16
N LYS A 451 10.15 4.31 3.09
CA LYS A 451 8.85 3.70 2.80
C LYS A 451 7.83 4.75 2.35
N PRO A 452 6.80 4.35 1.59
CA PRO A 452 5.66 5.22 1.31
C PRO A 452 4.78 5.47 2.55
N SER A 453 4.90 4.67 3.62
CA SER A 453 4.36 4.90 4.96
C SER A 453 2.83 5.09 5.08
N GLY A 454 2.04 4.13 4.59
CA GLY A 454 0.58 4.17 4.70
C GLY A 454 0.09 4.22 6.17
N ASN A 455 -0.12 3.06 6.80
CA ASN A 455 -0.64 2.98 8.17
C ASN A 455 0.32 3.52 9.24
N ALA A 456 1.64 3.42 9.03
CA ALA A 456 2.60 3.91 10.02
C ALA A 456 2.52 5.42 10.19
N SER A 457 2.46 6.20 9.12
CA SER A 457 2.30 7.66 9.20
C SER A 457 1.00 8.07 9.93
N VAL A 458 -0.07 7.29 9.75
CA VAL A 458 -1.34 7.48 10.47
C VAL A 458 -1.17 7.25 11.97
N ILE A 459 -0.54 6.15 12.38
CA ILE A 459 -0.29 5.83 13.79
C ILE A 459 0.65 6.86 14.42
N LEU A 460 1.69 7.26 13.69
CA LEU A 460 2.68 8.26 14.10
C LEU A 460 2.18 9.70 13.96
N LYS A 461 1.04 9.92 13.29
CA LYS A 461 0.36 11.23 13.09
C LYS A 461 1.24 12.24 12.33
N THR A 462 2.02 11.77 11.38
CA THR A 462 2.99 12.55 10.60
C THR A 462 2.70 12.39 9.09
N PRO A 463 3.21 13.27 8.22
CA PRO A 463 3.11 13.08 6.77
C PRO A 463 3.65 11.73 6.30
N SER A 464 3.20 11.26 5.14
CA SER A 464 3.50 9.93 4.63
C SER A 464 4.84 9.88 3.89
N GLY A 465 5.84 9.16 4.43
CA GLY A 465 7.14 9.00 3.80
C GLY A 465 7.78 10.34 3.42
N ILE A 466 8.29 10.43 2.18
CA ILE A 466 8.85 11.67 1.60
C ILE A 466 7.80 12.50 0.83
N HIS A 467 6.53 12.06 0.83
CA HIS A 467 5.50 12.76 0.10
C HIS A 467 5.15 14.09 0.77
N PRO A 468 4.89 15.15 -0.04
CA PRO A 468 4.37 16.39 0.49
C PRO A 468 3.03 16.18 1.18
N GLU A 469 2.77 16.94 2.24
CA GLU A 469 1.49 16.87 2.92
C GLU A 469 0.37 17.40 2.01
N HIS A 470 -0.81 16.84 2.15
CA HIS A 470 -1.93 17.13 1.25
C HIS A 470 -2.28 18.62 1.24
N SER A 471 -2.54 19.20 2.41
CA SER A 471 -2.79 20.65 2.59
C SER A 471 -2.72 21.02 4.07
N LYS A 472 -2.75 22.32 4.37
CA LYS A 472 -2.78 22.82 5.75
C LYS A 472 -3.97 22.30 6.54
N ARG A 473 -5.15 22.26 5.91
CA ARG A 473 -6.39 21.68 6.43
C ARG A 473 -7.00 20.75 5.39
N TYR A 474 -7.41 19.55 5.85
CA TYR A 474 -8.10 18.59 4.99
C TYR A 474 -9.02 17.68 5.81
N PHE A 475 -10.07 17.20 5.19
CA PHE A 475 -10.76 16.04 5.70
C PHE A 475 -9.98 14.77 5.33
N ARG A 476 -9.65 13.97 6.34
CA ARG A 476 -9.31 12.57 6.11
C ARG A 476 -10.62 11.79 6.12
N ILE A 477 -10.92 11.16 4.98
CA ILE A 477 -12.16 10.42 4.77
C ILE A 477 -11.82 8.93 4.76
N MET A 478 -12.55 8.15 5.56
CA MET A 478 -12.32 6.71 5.67
C MET A 478 -13.66 5.99 5.65
N GLN A 479 -13.70 4.82 5.02
CA GLN A 479 -14.87 3.94 5.07
C GLN A 479 -14.98 3.27 6.44
N LEU A 480 -16.22 3.11 6.90
CA LEU A 480 -16.57 2.44 8.14
C LEU A 480 -17.87 1.65 7.93
N ASN A 481 -17.84 0.36 8.25
CA ASN A 481 -19.05 -0.46 8.12
C ASN A 481 -20.10 -0.02 9.14
N LYS A 482 -21.35 0.06 8.69
CA LYS A 482 -22.50 0.50 9.48
C LYS A 482 -22.79 -0.40 10.68
N ASP A 483 -22.47 -1.69 10.57
CA ASP A 483 -22.73 -2.67 11.63
C ASP A 483 -21.69 -2.65 12.76
N SER A 484 -20.55 -1.94 12.57
CA SER A 484 -19.52 -1.83 13.59
C SER A 484 -19.96 -1.04 14.82
N ASP A 485 -19.46 -1.43 16.00
CA ASP A 485 -19.73 -0.70 17.26
C ASP A 485 -19.34 0.76 17.16
N THR A 486 -18.25 1.06 16.46
CA THR A 486 -17.79 2.43 16.21
C THR A 486 -18.79 3.23 15.37
N ALA A 487 -19.35 2.64 14.30
CA ALA A 487 -20.35 3.31 13.47
C ALA A 487 -21.61 3.61 14.26
N LYS A 488 -22.15 2.64 14.99
CA LYS A 488 -23.33 2.79 15.83
C LYS A 488 -23.15 3.88 16.89
N TYR A 489 -21.99 3.90 17.53
CA TYR A 489 -21.64 4.96 18.49
C TYR A 489 -21.60 6.36 17.83
N LEU A 490 -21.01 6.47 16.65
CA LEU A 490 -20.92 7.73 15.92
C LEU A 490 -22.29 8.21 15.41
N GLU A 491 -23.18 7.30 14.99
CA GLU A 491 -24.56 7.63 14.63
C GLU A 491 -25.32 8.31 15.79
N GLU A 492 -25.09 7.83 17.01
CA GLU A 492 -25.75 8.36 18.20
C GLU A 492 -25.11 9.66 18.72
N THR A 493 -23.79 9.81 18.59
CA THR A 493 -23.04 10.85 19.30
C THR A 493 -22.49 11.97 18.42
N CYS A 494 -22.26 11.72 17.14
CA CYS A 494 -21.65 12.65 16.20
C CYS A 494 -22.03 12.34 14.73
N PRO A 495 -23.35 12.29 14.40
CA PRO A 495 -23.82 11.89 13.07
C PRO A 495 -23.32 12.83 11.96
N GLU A 496 -22.96 14.08 12.27
CA GLU A 496 -22.47 15.07 11.32
C GLU A 496 -21.14 14.72 10.65
N ILE A 497 -20.37 13.76 11.21
CA ILE A 497 -19.13 13.26 10.58
C ILE A 497 -19.37 12.07 9.67
N LEU A 498 -20.59 11.53 9.60
CA LEU A 498 -20.95 10.36 8.81
C LEU A 498 -21.69 10.75 7.54
N GLU A 499 -21.35 10.10 6.45
CA GLU A 499 -22.14 10.09 5.21
C GLU A 499 -22.22 8.67 4.66
N GLU A 500 -23.26 8.35 3.90
CA GLU A 500 -23.30 7.09 3.14
C GLU A 500 -22.15 7.05 2.12
N SER A 501 -21.44 5.93 2.06
CA SER A 501 -20.38 5.76 1.07
C SER A 501 -20.96 5.66 -0.34
N VAL A 502 -20.59 6.59 -1.22
CA VAL A 502 -20.95 6.51 -2.66
C VAL A 502 -20.24 5.35 -3.37
N TRP A 503 -19.19 4.81 -2.77
CA TRP A 503 -18.39 3.71 -3.29
C TRP A 503 -18.86 2.32 -2.84
N SER A 504 -19.77 2.26 -1.87
CA SER A 504 -20.37 1.01 -1.40
C SER A 504 -21.58 0.65 -2.23
N SER A 505 -21.44 -0.27 -3.16
CA SER A 505 -22.53 -0.76 -4.03
C SER A 505 -23.67 -1.41 -3.23
N THR A 506 -23.36 -1.99 -2.07
CA THR A 506 -24.29 -2.64 -1.15
C THR A 506 -24.90 -1.70 -0.12
N LYS A 507 -24.43 -0.45 -0.04
CA LYS A 507 -24.81 0.56 0.96
C LYS A 507 -24.60 0.13 2.42
N THR A 508 -23.65 -0.76 2.64
CA THR A 508 -23.28 -1.29 3.97
C THR A 508 -22.30 -0.39 4.71
N ASP A 509 -21.78 0.65 4.06
CA ASP A 509 -20.71 1.45 4.61
C ASP A 509 -21.05 2.93 4.71
N TYR A 510 -20.56 3.55 5.77
CA TYR A 510 -20.40 5.00 5.89
C TYR A 510 -19.00 5.43 5.44
N VAL A 511 -18.84 6.70 5.16
CA VAL A 511 -17.57 7.42 5.23
C VAL A 511 -17.56 8.34 6.43
N VAL A 512 -16.41 8.39 7.11
CA VAL A 512 -16.17 9.22 8.30
C VAL A 512 -15.26 10.37 7.93
N TYR A 513 -15.71 11.60 8.17
CA TYR A 513 -14.95 12.82 7.93
C TYR A 513 -14.19 13.24 9.18
N SER A 514 -12.87 13.12 9.15
CA SER A 514 -11.99 13.56 10.24
C SER A 514 -11.31 14.89 9.88
N PRO A 515 -11.56 15.99 10.63
CA PRO A 515 -10.96 17.30 10.34
C PRO A 515 -9.50 17.33 10.81
N CYS A 516 -8.56 17.19 9.86
CA CYS A 516 -7.13 17.19 10.11
C CYS A 516 -6.49 18.54 9.79
N GLU A 517 -5.72 19.08 10.74
CA GLU A 517 -4.97 20.32 10.58
C GLU A 517 -3.49 20.10 10.85
N ASN A 518 -2.65 20.69 9.99
CA ASN A 518 -1.19 20.58 10.02
C ASN A 518 -0.55 21.90 10.41
N ASN A 519 -0.24 22.06 11.70
CA ASN A 519 0.41 23.28 12.20
C ASN A 519 1.95 23.19 12.16
N GLU A 520 2.51 22.00 11.97
CA GLU A 520 3.94 21.73 12.03
C GLU A 520 4.57 21.43 10.66
N VAL A 521 3.75 21.24 9.63
CA VAL A 521 4.21 20.95 8.28
C VAL A 521 4.51 22.24 7.55
N THR A 522 5.61 22.25 6.80
CA THR A 522 6.09 23.42 6.06
C THR A 522 6.05 23.23 4.55
N MET A 523 5.77 22.00 4.06
CA MET A 523 5.80 21.67 2.63
C MET A 523 4.54 20.91 2.23
N TYR A 524 3.77 21.51 1.33
CA TYR A 524 2.51 20.97 0.84
C TYR A 524 2.59 20.57 -0.63
N LYS A 525 1.66 19.71 -1.08
CA LYS A 525 1.65 19.16 -2.45
C LYS A 525 1.63 20.24 -3.56
N ASP A 526 1.03 21.39 -3.28
CA ASP A 526 0.97 22.49 -4.26
C ASP A 526 2.30 23.26 -4.37
N GLU A 527 3.24 23.02 -3.45
CA GLU A 527 4.55 23.68 -3.37
C GLU A 527 5.69 22.75 -3.78
N VAL A 528 5.49 21.43 -3.64
CA VAL A 528 6.52 20.41 -3.88
C VAL A 528 6.01 19.40 -4.90
N GLN A 529 6.23 19.71 -6.19
CA GLN A 529 5.85 18.90 -7.35
C GLN A 529 7.02 18.75 -8.30
N GLY A 530 6.92 17.86 -9.27
CA GLY A 530 7.85 17.68 -10.38
C GLY A 530 9.31 17.63 -9.96
N VAL A 531 10.14 18.40 -10.63
CA VAL A 531 11.59 18.47 -10.40
C VAL A 531 11.95 18.90 -8.98
N LYS A 532 11.13 19.75 -8.33
CA LYS A 532 11.38 20.15 -6.95
C LYS A 532 11.30 18.96 -5.97
N HIS A 533 10.32 18.06 -6.16
CA HIS A 533 10.21 16.82 -5.38
C HIS A 533 11.36 15.86 -5.71
N LEU A 534 11.68 15.70 -6.99
CA LEU A 534 12.79 14.85 -7.44
C LEU A 534 14.14 15.23 -6.82
N LYS A 535 14.43 16.53 -6.65
CA LYS A 535 15.65 17.00 -5.97
C LYS A 535 15.74 16.57 -4.52
N LEU A 536 14.61 16.58 -3.80
CA LEU A 536 14.58 16.08 -2.41
C LEU A 536 14.77 14.55 -2.37
N ILE A 537 14.15 13.82 -3.31
CA ILE A 537 14.31 12.37 -3.45
C ILE A 537 15.78 12.03 -3.74
N GLU A 538 16.41 12.73 -4.70
CA GLU A 538 17.82 12.54 -5.05
C GLU A 538 18.75 12.75 -3.85
N LEU A 539 18.55 13.84 -3.08
CA LEU A 539 19.33 14.12 -1.87
C LEU A 539 19.22 12.97 -0.86
N VAL A 540 18.00 12.52 -0.57
CA VAL A 540 17.76 11.44 0.39
C VAL A 540 18.28 10.10 -0.15
N GLN A 541 18.16 9.83 -1.44
CA GLN A 541 18.71 8.63 -2.06
C GLN A 541 20.22 8.57 -1.86
N LYS A 542 20.91 9.69 -2.06
CA LYS A 542 22.37 9.77 -1.97
C LYS A 542 22.87 9.66 -0.53
N TYR A 543 22.37 10.48 0.37
CA TYR A 543 22.96 10.68 1.70
C TYR A 543 22.31 9.85 2.83
N TRP A 544 21.16 9.24 2.57
CA TRP A 544 20.53 8.32 3.51
C TRP A 544 20.55 6.88 3.02
N VAL A 545 20.02 6.65 1.81
CA VAL A 545 19.82 5.28 1.33
C VAL A 545 21.14 4.65 0.87
N THR A 546 21.92 5.35 0.05
CA THR A 546 23.21 4.83 -0.45
C THR A 546 24.24 4.69 0.67
N GLU A 547 24.29 5.63 1.60
CA GLU A 547 25.19 5.57 2.76
C GLU A 547 24.88 4.40 3.72
N GLY A 548 23.66 3.87 3.69
CA GLY A 548 23.26 2.70 4.47
C GLY A 548 23.68 1.35 3.87
N LYS A 549 24.39 1.32 2.73
CA LYS A 549 24.85 0.11 2.05
C LYS A 549 26.22 -0.37 2.57
N ARG A 550 26.41 -1.70 2.60
CA ARG A 550 27.70 -2.40 2.74
C ARG A 550 27.92 -3.20 1.46
N GLU A 551 28.77 -2.71 0.56
CA GLU A 551 28.99 -3.34 -0.74
C GLU A 551 29.54 -4.76 -0.63
N GLU A 552 30.39 -5.01 0.37
CA GLU A 552 31.01 -6.31 0.64
C GLU A 552 30.01 -7.38 1.09
N ALA A 553 28.86 -6.99 1.63
CA ALA A 553 27.79 -7.89 2.06
C ALA A 553 26.68 -8.06 1.01
N CYS A 554 26.70 -7.27 -0.07
CA CYS A 554 25.70 -7.36 -1.14
C CYS A 554 25.99 -8.51 -2.10
N TYR A 555 24.97 -9.26 -2.50
CA TYR A 555 25.08 -10.22 -3.60
C TYR A 555 25.50 -9.55 -4.91
N ILE A 556 24.94 -8.39 -5.20
CA ILE A 556 25.34 -7.53 -6.31
C ILE A 556 25.69 -6.14 -5.77
N LYS A 557 26.94 -5.72 -6.02
CA LYS A 557 27.48 -4.46 -5.46
C LYS A 557 26.72 -3.20 -5.92
N THR A 558 26.10 -3.23 -7.08
CA THR A 558 25.31 -2.10 -7.61
C THR A 558 23.92 -2.02 -7.00
N ALA A 559 23.41 -3.06 -6.32
CA ALA A 559 22.10 -3.03 -5.69
C ALA A 559 22.03 -1.97 -4.59
N ASN A 560 20.92 -1.22 -4.56
CA ASN A 560 20.68 -0.17 -3.58
C ASN A 560 19.20 -0.08 -3.24
N HIS A 561 18.84 0.17 -1.99
CA HIS A 561 17.46 0.47 -1.64
C HIS A 561 17.00 1.76 -2.30
N ASN A 562 15.73 2.07 -2.19
CA ASN A 562 15.12 3.20 -2.85
C ASN A 562 14.43 4.15 -1.86
N VAL A 563 14.34 5.40 -2.25
CA VAL A 563 13.36 6.34 -1.71
C VAL A 563 12.05 6.11 -2.45
N SER A 564 11.13 5.32 -1.86
CA SER A 564 9.81 5.10 -2.46
C SER A 564 9.07 6.42 -2.61
N ASN A 565 8.61 6.69 -3.80
CA ASN A 565 8.04 7.98 -4.16
C ASN A 565 6.90 7.86 -5.17
N THR A 566 6.04 8.88 -5.19
CA THR A 566 5.10 9.15 -6.26
C THR A 566 5.19 10.64 -6.57
N VAL A 567 5.68 10.98 -7.74
CA VAL A 567 5.92 12.36 -8.16
C VAL A 567 4.72 12.87 -8.94
N ILE A 568 4.13 13.97 -8.49
CA ILE A 568 3.07 14.66 -9.24
C ILE A 568 3.75 15.41 -10.38
N ILE A 569 3.35 15.11 -11.60
CA ILE A 569 3.88 15.76 -12.81
C ILE A 569 3.15 17.09 -13.01
N ASP A 570 3.88 18.19 -12.84
CA ASP A 570 3.45 19.56 -13.16
C ASP A 570 3.91 20.00 -14.54
N ASN A 571 5.12 19.62 -14.92
CA ASN A 571 5.72 19.82 -16.24
C ASN A 571 6.40 18.53 -16.70
N LYS A 572 5.77 17.83 -17.65
CA LYS A 572 6.24 16.52 -18.12
C LYS A 572 7.65 16.59 -18.73
N GLU A 573 7.92 17.57 -19.57
CA GLU A 573 9.21 17.70 -20.26
C GLU A 573 10.34 17.88 -19.24
N GLU A 574 10.19 18.80 -18.28
CA GLU A 574 11.22 19.05 -17.26
C GLU A 574 11.43 17.82 -16.35
N VAL A 575 10.36 17.09 -15.99
CA VAL A 575 10.45 15.88 -15.16
C VAL A 575 11.19 14.76 -15.90
N VAL A 576 10.86 14.55 -17.17
CA VAL A 576 11.52 13.52 -18.01
C VAL A 576 12.98 13.86 -18.22
N ASP A 577 13.30 15.12 -18.53
CA ASP A 577 14.67 15.59 -18.72
C ASP A 577 15.51 15.38 -17.48
N TYR A 578 14.99 15.82 -16.32
CA TYR A 578 15.69 15.69 -15.05
C TYR A 578 16.01 14.25 -14.71
N ILE A 579 15.03 13.34 -14.86
CA ILE A 579 15.23 11.92 -14.56
C ILE A 579 16.18 11.29 -15.57
N PHE A 580 16.04 11.55 -16.85
CA PHE A 580 16.92 11.01 -17.88
C PHE A 580 18.39 11.42 -17.66
N GLU A 581 18.64 12.68 -17.34
CA GLU A 581 19.97 13.19 -17.04
C GLU A 581 20.56 12.65 -15.73
N LYS A 582 19.70 12.34 -14.75
CA LYS A 582 20.07 11.94 -13.38
C LYS A 582 19.70 10.50 -13.05
N GLN A 583 19.47 9.66 -14.06
CA GLN A 583 18.99 8.28 -13.87
C GLN A 583 19.82 7.44 -12.91
N ASP A 584 21.11 7.74 -12.74
CA ASP A 584 22.00 7.05 -11.80
C ASP A 584 21.65 7.33 -10.33
N ASN A 585 20.93 8.41 -10.05
CA ASN A 585 20.53 8.84 -8.71
C ASN A 585 19.15 8.31 -8.30
N PHE A 586 18.42 7.63 -9.20
CA PHE A 586 17.10 7.06 -8.94
C PHE A 586 17.13 5.54 -9.09
N SER A 587 16.52 4.83 -8.15
CA SER A 587 16.35 3.38 -8.27
C SER A 587 14.99 3.02 -8.86
N ALA A 588 13.93 3.71 -8.42
CA ALA A 588 12.60 3.60 -9.02
C ALA A 588 11.81 4.91 -8.83
N VAL A 589 10.95 5.22 -9.78
CA VAL A 589 10.06 6.39 -9.74
C VAL A 589 8.66 5.99 -10.23
N SER A 590 7.64 6.49 -9.54
CA SER A 590 6.24 6.42 -9.97
C SER A 590 5.69 7.82 -10.22
N PHE A 591 4.78 7.94 -11.17
CA PHE A 591 4.18 9.21 -11.53
C PHE A 591 2.69 9.24 -11.25
N LEU A 592 2.21 10.44 -10.96
CA LEU A 592 0.79 10.74 -10.84
C LEU A 592 0.48 12.02 -11.62
N SER A 593 -0.58 11.98 -12.40
CA SER A 593 -1.12 13.17 -13.05
C SER A 593 -1.70 14.13 -12.01
N LEU A 594 -1.72 15.42 -12.36
CA LEU A 594 -2.28 16.45 -11.49
C LEU A 594 -3.82 16.36 -11.49
N PHE A 595 -4.38 15.51 -10.64
CA PHE A 595 -5.83 15.46 -10.38
C PHE A 595 -6.17 16.23 -9.11
N GLY A 596 -7.28 17.00 -9.18
CA GLY A 596 -7.81 17.67 -8.01
C GLY A 596 -8.51 16.69 -7.05
N ASP A 597 -8.28 16.85 -5.76
CA ASP A 597 -8.99 16.11 -4.70
C ASP A 597 -10.51 16.38 -4.65
N LYS A 598 -10.98 17.32 -5.47
CA LYS A 598 -12.38 17.73 -5.62
C LYS A 598 -12.98 17.32 -6.96
N ASP A 599 -12.27 16.51 -7.74
CA ASP A 599 -12.75 16.03 -9.03
C ASP A 599 -13.69 14.84 -8.87
N TYR A 600 -13.63 14.17 -7.72
CA TYR A 600 -14.54 13.06 -7.37
C TYR A 600 -15.05 13.16 -5.90
N PRO A 601 -16.25 12.66 -5.61
CA PRO A 601 -16.84 12.75 -4.27
C PRO A 601 -16.11 11.83 -3.28
N GLN A 602 -16.10 12.25 -2.00
CA GLN A 602 -15.55 11.46 -0.90
C GLN A 602 -14.09 10.99 -1.12
N SER A 603 -13.28 11.85 -1.75
CA SER A 603 -11.84 11.62 -1.89
C SER A 603 -11.19 11.37 -0.52
N PRO A 604 -10.30 10.38 -0.38
CA PRO A 604 -9.65 10.03 0.89
C PRO A 604 -8.98 11.19 1.61
N PHE A 605 -8.50 12.16 0.85
CA PHE A 605 -7.99 13.45 1.32
C PHE A 605 -8.67 14.57 0.55
N THR A 606 -9.38 15.44 1.25
CA THR A 606 -10.05 16.56 0.63
C THR A 606 -9.63 17.87 1.28
N SER A 607 -8.90 18.70 0.56
CA SER A 607 -8.38 19.99 1.06
C SER A 607 -9.49 20.96 1.42
N VAL A 608 -9.29 21.72 2.49
CA VAL A 608 -10.26 22.69 3.00
C VAL A 608 -9.58 24.05 3.13
N LEU A 609 -10.14 25.04 2.45
CA LEU A 609 -9.70 26.44 2.50
C LEU A 609 -10.53 27.20 3.54
N ASN A 610 -9.89 28.03 4.35
CA ASN A 610 -10.62 28.92 5.25
C ASN A 610 -11.17 30.16 4.51
N THR A 611 -11.90 31.00 5.20
CA THR A 611 -12.54 32.18 4.59
C THR A 611 -11.54 33.11 3.89
N GLU A 612 -10.38 33.35 4.50
CA GLU A 612 -9.34 34.22 3.91
C GLU A 612 -8.75 33.61 2.62
N GLU A 613 -8.41 32.34 2.67
CA GLU A 613 -7.90 31.58 1.52
C GLU A 613 -8.93 31.49 0.39
N LEU A 614 -10.21 31.33 0.73
CA LEU A 614 -11.33 31.33 -0.22
C LEU A 614 -11.47 32.70 -0.92
N ILE A 615 -11.43 33.79 -0.15
CA ILE A 615 -11.51 35.16 -0.72
C ILE A 615 -10.28 35.43 -1.59
N GLN A 616 -9.09 35.04 -1.16
CA GLN A 616 -7.86 35.17 -1.94
C GLN A 616 -7.96 34.43 -3.28
N LYS A 617 -8.50 33.21 -3.29
CA LYS A 617 -8.60 32.37 -4.49
C LYS A 617 -9.73 32.78 -5.44
N TYR A 618 -10.90 33.13 -4.91
CA TYR A 618 -12.13 33.32 -5.67
C TYR A 618 -12.66 34.75 -5.65
N GLY A 619 -12.13 35.61 -4.79
CA GLY A 619 -12.61 36.98 -4.62
C GLY A 619 -13.94 37.05 -3.86
N ASN A 620 -14.62 38.22 -3.93
CA ASN A 620 -15.84 38.51 -3.16
C ASN A 620 -17.04 37.60 -3.51
N GLY A 621 -17.02 36.91 -4.62
CA GLY A 621 -18.05 35.94 -5.00
C GLY A 621 -18.33 34.89 -3.93
N VAL A 622 -17.32 34.50 -3.14
CA VAL A 622 -17.41 33.54 -2.02
C VAL A 622 -18.53 33.91 -1.03
N LEU A 623 -18.70 35.20 -0.75
CA LEU A 623 -19.70 35.70 0.22
C LEU A 623 -21.16 35.44 -0.22
N PHE A 624 -21.39 35.26 -1.51
CA PHE A 624 -22.70 35.06 -2.12
C PHE A 624 -22.98 33.58 -2.48
N ALA A 625 -22.01 32.70 -2.33
CA ALA A 625 -22.10 31.28 -2.72
C ALA A 625 -23.00 30.47 -1.78
N SER A 626 -23.10 30.84 -0.50
CA SER A 626 -23.76 30.03 0.55
C SER A 626 -25.22 29.71 0.25
N GLY A 627 -26.02 30.67 -0.28
CA GLY A 627 -27.42 30.44 -0.66
C GLY A 627 -27.53 29.38 -1.78
N LEU A 628 -26.66 29.42 -2.78
CA LEU A 628 -26.63 28.44 -3.86
C LEU A 628 -26.25 27.05 -3.34
N ILE A 629 -25.37 26.98 -2.35
CA ILE A 629 -24.97 25.70 -1.75
C ILE A 629 -26.11 25.05 -1.02
N VAL A 630 -26.84 25.82 -0.15
CA VAL A 630 -27.99 25.31 0.61
C VAL A 630 -29.07 24.79 -0.33
N ASP A 631 -29.43 25.59 -1.35
CA ASP A 631 -30.44 25.18 -2.33
C ASP A 631 -29.98 23.99 -3.17
N GLY A 632 -28.67 23.94 -3.57
CA GLY A 632 -28.09 22.82 -4.32
C GLY A 632 -28.17 21.52 -3.55
N LEU A 633 -27.77 21.52 -2.28
CA LEU A 633 -27.86 20.34 -1.40
C LEU A 633 -29.31 19.86 -1.24
N HIS A 634 -30.23 20.80 -1.02
CA HIS A 634 -31.65 20.48 -0.86
C HIS A 634 -32.26 19.87 -2.14
N TYR A 635 -32.02 20.49 -3.30
CA TYR A 635 -32.63 20.05 -4.55
C TYR A 635 -32.01 18.76 -5.15
N PHE A 636 -30.79 18.43 -4.79
CA PHE A 636 -30.08 17.25 -5.25
C PHE A 636 -29.83 16.21 -4.13
N ASN A 637 -30.77 16.12 -3.17
CA ASN A 637 -30.73 15.13 -2.08
C ASN A 637 -29.44 15.19 -1.24
N ASN A 638 -29.03 16.41 -0.90
CA ASN A 638 -27.77 16.69 -0.20
C ASN A 638 -26.47 16.31 -0.99
N ASP A 639 -26.59 16.09 -2.31
CA ASP A 639 -25.46 15.80 -3.17
C ASP A 639 -25.05 17.00 -4.03
N LEU A 640 -24.13 17.80 -3.52
CA LEU A 640 -23.59 18.95 -4.25
C LEU A 640 -22.75 18.54 -5.47
N TRP A 641 -22.14 17.35 -5.45
CA TRP A 641 -21.34 16.87 -6.55
C TRP A 641 -22.18 16.59 -7.79
N THR A 642 -23.33 15.94 -7.62
CA THR A 642 -24.33 15.76 -8.68
C THR A 642 -24.88 17.10 -9.16
N ALA A 643 -25.18 18.02 -8.23
CA ALA A 643 -25.66 19.35 -8.57
C ALA A 643 -24.65 20.13 -9.43
N THR A 644 -23.39 20.16 -9.03
CA THR A 644 -22.32 20.87 -9.76
C THR A 644 -21.98 20.20 -11.10
N GLY A 645 -22.06 18.88 -11.19
CA GLY A 645 -21.96 18.17 -12.47
C GLY A 645 -23.04 18.60 -13.46
N SER A 646 -24.29 18.74 -13.00
CA SER A 646 -25.42 19.22 -13.82
C SER A 646 -25.24 20.67 -14.30
N VAL A 647 -24.44 21.49 -13.62
CA VAL A 647 -24.10 22.84 -14.09
C VAL A 647 -23.13 22.79 -15.26
N SER A 648 -22.13 21.91 -15.22
CA SER A 648 -21.11 21.76 -16.27
C SER A 648 -21.64 21.00 -17.49
N ASP A 649 -22.46 19.96 -17.28
CA ASP A 649 -23.04 19.12 -18.32
C ASP A 649 -24.57 19.30 -18.43
N PRO A 650 -25.04 20.15 -19.34
CA PRO A 650 -26.47 20.36 -19.53
C PRO A 650 -27.24 19.15 -20.08
N LEU A 651 -26.51 18.12 -20.54
CA LEU A 651 -27.12 16.87 -21.06
C LEU A 651 -27.35 15.83 -19.96
N GLN A 652 -26.81 16.03 -18.74
CA GLN A 652 -27.11 15.16 -17.62
C GLN A 652 -28.62 15.17 -17.30
N PRO A 653 -29.24 13.98 -17.18
CA PRO A 653 -30.65 13.88 -16.92
C PRO A 653 -30.98 14.39 -15.51
N ILE A 654 -31.84 15.43 -15.44
CA ILE A 654 -32.37 15.95 -14.19
C ILE A 654 -33.61 15.13 -13.84
N THR A 655 -33.50 14.29 -12.81
CA THR A 655 -34.60 13.41 -12.35
C THR A 655 -35.39 13.98 -11.19
N GLY A 656 -36.62 13.48 -10.99
CA GLY A 656 -37.52 13.85 -9.91
C GLY A 656 -38.94 14.17 -10.39
N THR A 657 -39.78 14.62 -9.48
CA THR A 657 -41.13 15.13 -9.84
C THR A 657 -41.03 16.38 -10.72
N ARG A 658 -42.14 16.75 -11.39
CA ARG A 658 -42.18 17.95 -12.23
C ARG A 658 -41.74 19.21 -11.47
N GLU A 659 -42.14 19.36 -10.23
CA GLU A 659 -41.77 20.48 -9.37
C GLU A 659 -40.27 20.44 -9.03
N GLN A 660 -39.73 19.30 -8.60
CA GLN A 660 -38.31 19.11 -8.32
C GLN A 660 -37.43 19.42 -9.53
N VAL A 661 -37.85 18.98 -10.71
CA VAL A 661 -37.11 19.25 -11.97
C VAL A 661 -37.10 20.77 -12.25
N LEU A 662 -38.20 21.49 -12.00
CA LEU A 662 -38.24 22.94 -12.19
C LEU A 662 -37.32 23.66 -11.21
N LEU A 663 -37.28 23.26 -9.93
CA LEU A 663 -36.41 23.83 -8.90
C LEU A 663 -34.93 23.57 -9.23
N LYS A 664 -34.60 22.38 -9.64
CA LYS A 664 -33.24 22.03 -10.08
C LYS A 664 -32.80 22.87 -11.29
N LYS A 665 -33.66 23.04 -12.29
CA LYS A 665 -33.38 23.90 -13.45
C LYS A 665 -33.21 25.37 -13.06
N ASP A 666 -34.02 25.88 -12.14
CA ASP A 666 -33.87 27.23 -11.63
C ASP A 666 -32.55 27.42 -10.88
N TRP A 667 -32.16 26.45 -10.06
CA TRP A 667 -30.88 26.48 -9.37
C TRP A 667 -29.71 26.52 -10.36
N ILE A 668 -29.73 25.69 -11.41
CA ILE A 668 -28.68 25.68 -12.47
C ILE A 668 -28.65 27.05 -13.16
N ARG A 669 -29.81 27.63 -13.48
CA ARG A 669 -29.89 28.98 -14.07
C ARG A 669 -29.28 30.05 -13.16
N ARG A 670 -29.59 30.05 -11.86
CA ARG A 670 -29.02 30.97 -10.86
C ARG A 670 -27.51 30.78 -10.71
N THR A 671 -27.04 29.57 -10.72
CA THR A 671 -25.59 29.24 -10.66
C THR A 671 -24.85 29.74 -11.89
N LYS A 672 -25.42 29.60 -13.09
CA LYS A 672 -24.89 30.19 -14.32
C LYS A 672 -24.87 31.71 -14.28
N GLN A 673 -25.90 32.33 -13.72
CA GLN A 673 -25.94 33.79 -13.53
C GLN A 673 -24.90 34.26 -12.50
N PHE A 674 -24.72 33.53 -11.42
CA PHE A 674 -23.66 33.76 -10.42
C PHE A 674 -22.25 33.66 -11.07
N SER A 675 -22.05 32.64 -11.87
CA SER A 675 -20.83 32.47 -12.65
C SER A 675 -20.51 33.69 -13.53
N LYS A 676 -21.55 34.19 -14.25
CA LYS A 676 -21.40 35.37 -15.11
C LYS A 676 -21.07 36.64 -14.30
N ASN A 677 -21.67 36.81 -13.14
CA ASN A 677 -21.49 38.00 -12.32
C ASN A 677 -20.12 38.07 -11.64
N TYR A 678 -19.60 36.94 -11.15
CA TYR A 678 -18.38 36.89 -10.32
C TYR A 678 -17.20 36.23 -10.98
N PHE A 679 -17.40 35.33 -11.96
CA PHE A 679 -16.34 34.56 -12.61
C PHE A 679 -16.31 34.72 -14.14
N LYS A 680 -16.94 35.75 -14.68
CA LYS A 680 -17.00 36.04 -16.13
C LYS A 680 -17.53 34.85 -16.98
N GLY A 681 -18.38 34.01 -16.39
CA GLY A 681 -18.93 32.83 -17.06
C GLY A 681 -18.08 31.56 -16.98
N ASP A 682 -16.96 31.58 -16.26
CA ASP A 682 -16.13 30.39 -16.02
C ASP A 682 -16.90 29.44 -15.06
N LEU A 683 -17.50 28.41 -15.64
CA LEU A 683 -18.27 27.40 -14.89
C LEU A 683 -17.37 26.52 -14.04
N ASN A 684 -16.15 26.16 -14.50
CA ASN A 684 -15.23 25.34 -13.72
C ASN A 684 -14.83 26.07 -12.44
N LYS A 685 -14.39 27.31 -12.55
CA LYS A 685 -14.06 28.13 -11.38
C LYS A 685 -15.26 28.29 -10.45
N THR A 686 -16.47 28.43 -10.99
CA THR A 686 -17.72 28.51 -10.22
C THR A 686 -17.98 27.21 -9.42
N ILE A 687 -17.85 26.05 -10.06
CA ILE A 687 -18.06 24.73 -9.44
C ILE A 687 -17.07 24.52 -8.31
N TYR A 688 -15.79 24.81 -8.55
CA TYR A 688 -14.77 24.70 -7.51
C TYR A 688 -15.00 25.66 -6.35
N CYS A 689 -15.46 26.90 -6.62
CA CYS A 689 -15.84 27.84 -5.57
C CYS A 689 -16.97 27.28 -4.71
N LEU A 690 -18.03 26.75 -5.30
CA LEU A 690 -19.16 26.18 -4.56
C LEU A 690 -18.72 24.97 -3.71
N LYS A 691 -17.92 24.07 -4.27
CA LYS A 691 -17.37 22.92 -3.54
C LYS A 691 -16.48 23.36 -2.37
N ASP A 692 -15.58 24.31 -2.59
CA ASP A 692 -14.66 24.81 -1.55
C ASP A 692 -15.41 25.51 -0.41
N VAL A 693 -16.41 26.35 -0.71
CA VAL A 693 -17.22 27.02 0.31
C VAL A 693 -18.08 26.02 1.09
N HIS A 694 -18.63 25.01 0.42
CA HIS A 694 -19.33 23.90 1.10
C HIS A 694 -18.42 23.14 2.07
N LEU A 695 -17.22 22.77 1.64
CA LEU A 695 -16.24 22.07 2.47
C LEU A 695 -15.83 22.89 3.70
N TRP A 696 -15.65 24.23 3.55
CA TRP A 696 -15.38 25.10 4.69
C TRP A 696 -16.54 25.18 5.67
N HIS A 697 -17.77 25.26 5.18
CA HIS A 697 -18.95 25.21 6.02
C HIS A 697 -19.04 23.90 6.80
N LYS A 698 -18.88 22.76 6.10
CA LYS A 698 -18.86 21.42 6.70
C LYS A 698 -17.74 21.30 7.75
N TRP A 699 -16.54 21.80 7.44
CA TRP A 699 -15.43 21.85 8.39
C TRP A 699 -15.79 22.62 9.66
N SER A 700 -16.42 23.77 9.51
CA SER A 700 -16.78 24.64 10.64
C SER A 700 -17.83 23.99 11.55
N VAL A 701 -18.77 23.24 10.98
CA VAL A 701 -19.79 22.49 11.75
C VAL A 701 -19.13 21.31 12.49
N ILE A 702 -18.41 20.47 11.77
CA ILE A 702 -17.78 19.27 12.33
C ILE A 702 -16.76 19.64 13.43
N SER A 703 -15.87 20.60 13.17
CA SER A 703 -14.76 20.92 14.10
C SER A 703 -15.25 21.47 15.45
N ARG A 704 -16.42 22.09 15.52
CA ARG A 704 -16.98 22.59 16.78
C ARG A 704 -17.37 21.48 17.74
N ASN A 705 -17.90 20.38 17.22
CA ASN A 705 -18.46 19.28 18.00
C ASN A 705 -17.56 18.05 18.01
N PHE A 706 -16.48 18.05 17.27
CA PHE A 706 -15.61 16.90 17.07
C PHE A 706 -14.96 16.41 18.38
N LYS A 707 -15.25 15.17 18.74
CA LYS A 707 -14.74 14.51 19.96
C LYS A 707 -13.94 13.27 19.59
N LEU A 708 -12.95 12.94 20.42
CA LEU A 708 -12.28 11.66 20.38
C LEU A 708 -13.20 10.58 20.96
N ILE A 709 -13.07 9.37 20.46
CA ILE A 709 -13.80 8.20 20.93
C ILE A 709 -13.05 7.59 22.11
N ASP A 710 -13.75 7.27 23.17
CA ASP A 710 -13.26 6.38 24.22
C ASP A 710 -13.52 4.93 23.81
N TYR A 711 -12.66 4.40 22.97
CA TYR A 711 -12.78 3.05 22.42
C TYR A 711 -12.92 1.95 23.48
N PRO A 712 -12.17 1.95 24.60
CA PRO A 712 -12.35 0.97 25.66
C PRO A 712 -13.77 0.91 26.23
N SER A 713 -14.50 2.01 26.24
CA SER A 713 -15.85 2.07 26.78
C SER A 713 -16.94 1.60 25.81
N ILE A 714 -16.70 1.70 24.50
CA ILE A 714 -17.71 1.39 23.47
C ILE A 714 -17.49 0.04 22.79
N LEU A 715 -16.25 -0.40 22.65
CA LEU A 715 -15.94 -1.64 21.96
C LEU A 715 -16.26 -2.86 22.85
N LYS A 716 -16.98 -3.79 22.25
CA LYS A 716 -17.31 -5.11 22.85
C LYS A 716 -16.39 -6.17 22.27
N LYS A 717 -16.49 -7.39 22.78
CA LYS A 717 -15.85 -8.55 22.17
C LYS A 717 -16.28 -8.61 20.70
N PRO A 718 -15.32 -8.72 19.73
CA PRO A 718 -15.66 -8.70 18.32
C PRO A 718 -16.76 -9.69 17.95
N SER A 719 -17.84 -9.16 17.38
CA SER A 719 -18.96 -9.96 16.88
C SER A 719 -18.67 -10.43 15.44
N TYR A 720 -19.59 -11.25 14.91
CA TYR A 720 -19.48 -11.80 13.55
C TYR A 720 -19.43 -10.68 12.47
N ALA A 721 -20.10 -9.55 12.70
CA ALA A 721 -20.21 -8.42 11.77
C ALA A 721 -18.96 -7.52 11.77
N ASP A 722 -18.30 -7.34 12.90
CA ASP A 722 -17.18 -6.39 13.06
C ASP A 722 -15.92 -6.78 12.29
N ILE A 723 -15.80 -8.04 11.88
CA ILE A 723 -14.57 -8.61 11.31
C ILE A 723 -14.55 -8.55 9.78
N ASP A 724 -15.70 -8.51 9.12
CA ASP A 724 -15.79 -8.27 7.65
C ASP A 724 -15.27 -6.88 7.26
N THR A 725 -15.22 -5.94 8.22
CA THR A 725 -14.78 -4.55 8.01
C THR A 725 -13.29 -4.33 8.16
N MET A 726 -12.59 -5.19 8.90
CA MET A 726 -11.14 -5.07 9.10
C MET A 726 -10.34 -5.20 7.78
N GLY A 727 -10.90 -5.88 6.78
CA GLY A 727 -10.32 -6.01 5.44
C GLY A 727 -10.47 -4.76 4.56
N ALA A 728 -11.59 -4.05 4.68
CA ALA A 728 -11.88 -2.86 3.86
C ALA A 728 -11.08 -1.62 4.29
N VAL A 729 -10.81 -1.48 5.59
CA VAL A 729 -10.14 -0.30 6.18
C VAL A 729 -8.62 -0.35 6.06
N ALA A 730 -8.01 -1.51 5.80
CA ALA A 730 -6.54 -1.69 5.83
C ALA A 730 -5.75 -0.94 4.74
N CYS A 731 -6.41 -0.35 3.74
CA CYS A 731 -5.76 0.43 2.68
C CYS A 731 -6.14 1.92 2.61
N SER A 732 -6.85 2.46 3.58
CA SER A 732 -7.14 3.90 3.58
C SER A 732 -5.95 4.79 3.95
N GLY A 733 -4.76 4.27 3.92
CA GLY A 733 -3.49 4.97 4.19
C GLY A 733 -2.58 5.05 2.97
N GLY A 734 -3.01 5.77 2.00
CA GLY A 734 -2.28 6.68 1.09
C GLY A 734 -1.07 6.22 0.27
N ALA A 735 -0.67 4.94 0.20
CA ALA A 735 0.41 4.54 -0.71
C ALA A 735 0.10 3.30 -1.56
N CYS A 736 -1.01 2.64 -1.27
CA CYS A 736 -1.58 1.61 -2.16
C CYS A 736 -2.95 2.03 -2.71
N GLU A 737 -3.39 3.25 -2.46
CA GLU A 737 -4.62 3.84 -2.98
C GLU A 737 -4.33 4.84 -4.08
N ILE A 738 -3.67 4.40 -5.11
CA ILE A 738 -3.98 4.91 -6.44
C ILE A 738 -4.99 3.91 -6.99
N ILE A 739 -6.23 4.03 -6.53
CA ILE A 739 -7.36 3.39 -7.18
C ILE A 739 -8.30 4.51 -7.56
N PHE A 740 -8.34 4.75 -8.82
CA PHE A 740 -9.33 5.55 -9.51
C PHE A 740 -10.67 4.84 -9.58
#